data_89045b99ae340b0e24c741f7c63d1656
#
_entry.id   89045b99ae340b0e24c741f7c63d1656
#
_cell.length_a   1.000
_cell.length_b   1.000
_cell.length_c   1.000
_cell.angle_alpha   90.00
_cell.angle_beta   90.00
_cell.angle_gamma   90.00
#
_symmetry.space_group_name_H-M   'P 1'
#
loop_
_entity.id
_entity.type
_entity.pdbx_description
1 polymer ?
#
loop_
_entity_poly.entity_id
_entity_poly.type
_entity_poly.pdbx_seq_one_letter_code
_entity_poly.pdbx_strand_id
1 'polypeptide(L)'
;MNLLSRHRLWQIAADGVFIAVAWYLAFLFRFDLGEPKVPYGRFLGLEPIAIVVVAKLVVFTLFGFYTRWWRYVSTRDIWLLALGVSVGCTVADVIVYYQGFTPAVFRLPLGIVGYDWLLLLAMITGSRLLTRTLIERPKSGERIARGKEVIIAGAGDAASVTLRELHKYRHLGYTPIGLVDDDPRKQGSRLHGVKVLGKVKDLPRLLNDTRADEVLIAMPSASGQVRQKIVEIAREAGVPVNTLPGLYELFSGELTTQIRPVQVEDVLGRAQVEVDFEKVAGYLAGQTVVVTGAGGSIGSELCRQIARIGPKKLLLVERGENPLFEIDRELRQDRGFENCVAVLADAGQSEKMRPLFEQYKPQVVFHAAAFKHVPMMEANPLESVRNNPLTTRSLARVARDTGVERFVLISTDKAVEPQTVMGQSKALCEWIVEALGAKKGNGTKFIAVRFGNVLGSSGSVIPIFKRQIEKGGPVTVTDPKMTRYFMTIPEAVSLVVQAGGMGASGQVFVLDMGKPVKIIDLARNMIRLSGKEPGRDIEIVYSGVRPGEKLHEELWGEHETVSPTKHPKIRRLTCAAIDTKWLDAELAALAKLVEAGNADGVVKRLGKTALGAQRLEKKKSATPAHRSGGKTGTVPKQPRA
;
A
#
# COMPACT_ATOMS: atom_id res chain seq x y z
N MET A 1 21.26 22.67 23.30
CA MET A 1 21.84 21.38 22.83
C MET A 1 23.04 21.06 23.75
N ASN A 2 22.84 20.16 24.74
CA ASN A 2 23.88 19.88 25.76
C ASN A 2 25.08 19.14 25.15
N LEU A 3 26.19 19.85 24.92
CA LEU A 3 27.50 19.32 24.49
C LEU A 3 28.18 18.46 25.58
N LEU A 4 27.65 18.41 26.81
CA LEU A 4 28.27 17.88 28.01
C LEU A 4 27.75 16.50 28.46
N SER A 5 27.31 15.62 27.55
CA SER A 5 27.01 14.23 27.98
C SER A 5 28.32 13.46 28.21
N ARG A 6 28.42 12.69 29.31
CA ARG A 6 29.61 11.89 29.67
C ARG A 6 30.14 11.06 28.48
N HIS A 7 29.27 10.54 27.66
CA HIS A 7 29.63 9.75 26.49
C HIS A 7 30.37 10.56 25.40
N ARG A 8 29.99 11.82 25.16
CA ARG A 8 30.66 12.70 24.20
C ARG A 8 32.03 13.13 24.67
N LEU A 9 32.18 13.40 25.95
CA LEU A 9 33.50 13.74 26.52
C LEU A 9 34.49 12.59 26.35
N TRP A 10 34.06 11.34 26.58
CA TRP A 10 34.90 10.17 26.31
C TRP A 10 35.27 10.01 24.84
N GLN A 11 34.37 10.31 23.91
CA GLN A 11 34.67 10.27 22.47
C GLN A 11 35.69 11.32 22.09
N ILE A 12 35.54 12.55 22.56
CA ILE A 12 36.49 13.65 22.30
C ILE A 12 37.86 13.30 22.87
N ALA A 13 37.93 12.78 24.09
CA ALA A 13 39.17 12.36 24.73
C ALA A 13 39.87 11.23 23.93
N ALA A 14 39.11 10.21 23.50
CA ALA A 14 39.65 9.11 22.70
C ALA A 14 40.17 9.59 21.34
N ASP A 15 39.42 10.44 20.66
CA ASP A 15 39.85 11.02 19.37
C ASP A 15 41.10 11.90 19.56
N GLY A 16 41.20 12.64 20.65
CA GLY A 16 42.40 13.38 21.02
C GLY A 16 43.65 12.50 21.18
N VAL A 17 43.48 11.33 21.84
CA VAL A 17 44.53 10.33 21.94
C VAL A 17 44.90 9.76 20.58
N PHE A 18 43.94 9.41 19.75
CA PHE A 18 44.19 8.91 18.39
C PHE A 18 44.93 9.93 17.52
N ILE A 19 44.60 11.21 17.61
CA ILE A 19 45.27 12.28 16.89
C ILE A 19 46.73 12.36 17.36
N ALA A 20 46.99 12.37 18.66
CA ALA A 20 48.35 12.45 19.19
C ALA A 20 49.19 11.23 18.79
N VAL A 21 48.62 10.05 18.87
CA VAL A 21 49.27 8.77 18.50
C VAL A 21 49.54 8.73 17.00
N ALA A 22 48.58 9.11 16.15
CA ALA A 22 48.76 9.14 14.69
C ALA A 22 49.91 10.12 14.30
N TRP A 23 49.91 11.29 14.90
CA TRP A 23 50.99 12.28 14.70
C TRP A 23 52.35 11.73 15.10
N TYR A 24 52.48 11.14 16.28
CA TYR A 24 53.72 10.55 16.74
C TYR A 24 54.19 9.38 15.85
N LEU A 25 53.30 8.48 15.50
CA LEU A 25 53.60 7.32 14.63
C LEU A 25 54.00 7.78 13.20
N ALA A 26 53.44 8.87 12.68
CA ALA A 26 53.80 9.40 11.38
C ALA A 26 55.28 9.80 11.31
N PHE A 27 55.84 10.36 12.40
CA PHE A 27 57.26 10.65 12.50
C PHE A 27 58.08 9.37 12.61
N LEU A 28 57.67 8.39 13.44
CA LEU A 28 58.38 7.11 13.58
C LEU A 28 58.49 6.39 12.23
N PHE A 29 57.37 6.26 11.50
CA PHE A 29 57.37 5.59 10.19
C PHE A 29 58.18 6.34 9.14
N ARG A 30 58.26 7.67 9.21
CA ARG A 30 59.09 8.45 8.29
C ARG A 30 60.58 8.28 8.52
N PHE A 31 61.02 8.01 9.76
CA PHE A 31 62.41 7.88 10.18
C PHE A 31 62.78 6.44 10.53
N ASP A 32 62.16 5.42 9.89
CA ASP A 32 62.46 4.00 10.01
C ASP A 32 62.50 3.50 11.46
N LEU A 33 61.49 3.92 12.27
CA LEU A 33 61.39 3.64 13.70
C LEU A 33 62.55 4.16 14.58
N GLY A 34 63.40 5.03 14.04
CA GLY A 34 64.44 5.74 14.77
C GLY A 34 63.98 7.07 15.34
N GLU A 35 64.75 7.63 16.26
CA GLU A 35 64.47 8.96 16.77
C GLU A 35 64.62 10.02 15.66
N PRO A 36 63.63 10.94 15.51
CA PRO A 36 63.73 12.01 14.50
C PRO A 36 64.87 12.92 14.84
N LYS A 37 65.83 13.05 13.89
CA LYS A 37 66.98 13.95 14.03
C LYS A 37 66.55 15.41 14.15
N VAL A 38 67.28 16.22 14.94
CA VAL A 38 67.10 17.66 14.99
C VAL A 38 67.19 18.20 13.54
N PRO A 39 66.23 19.03 13.05
CA PRO A 39 65.26 19.81 13.82
C PRO A 39 63.86 19.18 13.97
N TYR A 40 63.58 18.03 13.37
CA TYR A 40 62.22 17.43 13.33
C TYR A 40 61.68 16.97 14.69
N GLY A 41 62.56 16.66 15.64
CA GLY A 41 62.17 16.33 17.01
C GLY A 41 61.37 17.43 17.73
N ARG A 42 61.50 18.67 17.30
CA ARG A 42 60.74 19.81 17.86
C ARG A 42 59.25 19.70 17.62
N PHE A 43 58.83 19.06 16.54
CA PHE A 43 57.38 18.82 16.24
C PHE A 43 56.75 17.78 17.16
N LEU A 44 57.55 17.03 17.91
CA LEU A 44 57.07 16.05 18.90
C LEU A 44 57.01 16.63 20.31
N GLY A 45 57.29 17.91 20.51
CA GLY A 45 57.07 18.62 21.75
C GLY A 45 55.61 18.70 22.16
N LEU A 46 55.36 18.94 23.44
CA LEU A 46 53.97 19.04 23.97
C LEU A 46 53.17 20.16 23.28
N GLU A 47 53.77 21.26 22.96
CA GLU A 47 53.12 22.42 22.37
C GLU A 47 52.62 22.14 20.93
N PRO A 48 53.46 21.67 19.97
CA PRO A 48 52.98 21.28 18.65
C PRO A 48 51.92 20.19 18.66
N ILE A 49 52.07 19.16 19.50
CA ILE A 49 51.08 18.09 19.62
C ILE A 49 49.74 18.64 20.13
N ALA A 50 49.76 19.52 21.15
CA ALA A 50 48.56 20.14 21.67
C ALA A 50 47.82 20.97 20.59
N ILE A 51 48.55 21.70 19.78
CA ILE A 51 48.03 22.52 18.68
C ILE A 51 47.35 21.61 17.63
N VAL A 52 48.04 20.54 17.21
CA VAL A 52 47.49 19.57 16.23
C VAL A 52 46.23 18.91 16.77
N VAL A 53 46.23 18.49 18.03
CA VAL A 53 45.07 17.87 18.69
C VAL A 53 43.90 18.84 18.74
N VAL A 54 44.11 20.07 19.21
CA VAL A 54 43.04 21.07 19.33
C VAL A 54 42.48 21.43 17.96
N ALA A 55 43.35 21.72 16.98
CA ALA A 55 42.91 22.08 15.61
C ALA A 55 42.06 21.00 14.98
N LYS A 56 42.48 19.72 15.04
CA LYS A 56 41.72 18.59 14.49
C LYS A 56 40.42 18.36 15.24
N LEU A 57 40.39 18.44 16.57
CA LEU A 57 39.19 18.30 17.37
C LEU A 57 38.13 19.38 17.08
N VAL A 58 38.59 20.64 16.85
CA VAL A 58 37.69 21.73 16.44
C VAL A 58 37.06 21.41 15.08
N VAL A 59 37.85 20.98 14.10
CA VAL A 59 37.33 20.60 12.78
C VAL A 59 36.35 19.43 12.91
N PHE A 60 36.66 18.39 13.67
CA PHE A 60 35.79 17.25 13.89
C PHE A 60 34.46 17.65 14.54
N THR A 61 34.49 18.64 15.43
CA THR A 61 33.28 19.20 16.05
C THR A 61 32.40 19.90 15.02
N LEU A 62 33.01 20.73 14.13
CA LEU A 62 32.33 21.43 13.06
C LEU A 62 31.71 20.46 12.03
N PHE A 63 32.40 19.36 11.72
CA PHE A 63 31.87 18.28 10.85
C PHE A 63 30.85 17.39 11.53
N GLY A 64 30.51 17.64 12.80
CA GLY A 64 29.45 16.94 13.51
C GLY A 64 29.80 15.54 13.97
N PHE A 65 31.09 15.20 14.16
CA PHE A 65 31.56 13.90 14.61
C PHE A 65 30.99 13.52 16.00
N TYR A 66 30.70 14.49 16.86
CA TYR A 66 30.19 14.30 18.21
C TYR A 66 28.69 14.54 18.36
N THR A 67 27.99 14.93 17.30
CA THR A 67 26.53 15.14 17.30
C THR A 67 25.76 13.93 16.77
N ARG A 68 26.44 12.99 16.12
CA ARG A 68 25.84 11.81 15.47
C ARG A 68 25.91 10.58 16.35
N TRP A 69 24.87 9.75 16.28
CA TRP A 69 24.84 8.44 16.92
C TRP A 69 25.53 7.41 16.01
N TRP A 70 26.75 7.02 16.34
CA TRP A 70 27.60 6.11 15.56
C TRP A 70 27.06 4.65 15.48
N ARG A 71 25.96 4.36 16.17
CA ARG A 71 25.25 3.08 16.06
C ARG A 71 24.63 2.87 14.67
N TYR A 72 24.36 3.92 13.90
CA TYR A 72 23.65 3.87 12.60
C TYR A 72 24.49 4.43 11.45
N VAL A 73 25.79 4.10 11.43
CA VAL A 73 26.72 4.58 10.38
C VAL A 73 26.31 4.05 9.02
N SER A 74 26.05 4.96 8.08
CA SER A 74 25.81 4.67 6.67
C SER A 74 27.09 4.84 5.84
N THR A 75 27.11 4.36 4.60
CA THR A 75 28.20 4.61 3.64
C THR A 75 28.47 6.11 3.43
N ARG A 76 27.44 6.94 3.53
CA ARG A 76 27.53 8.39 3.44
C ARG A 76 28.31 9.01 4.62
N ASP A 77 28.22 8.41 5.79
CA ASP A 77 28.94 8.88 6.96
C ASP A 77 30.44 8.59 6.88
N ILE A 78 30.85 7.50 6.19
CA ILE A 78 32.27 7.19 5.92
C ILE A 78 32.91 8.28 5.07
N TRP A 79 32.21 8.76 4.04
CA TRP A 79 32.69 9.89 3.23
C TRP A 79 32.85 11.18 4.03
N LEU A 80 31.95 11.45 4.96
CA LEU A 80 32.05 12.61 5.85
C LEU A 80 33.19 12.48 6.84
N LEU A 81 33.47 11.27 7.34
CA LEU A 81 34.65 11.01 8.17
C LEU A 81 35.94 11.26 7.38
N ALA A 82 36.05 10.71 6.18
CA ALA A 82 37.20 10.90 5.31
C ALA A 82 37.45 12.42 5.00
N LEU A 83 36.36 13.13 4.67
CA LEU A 83 36.44 14.57 4.41
C LEU A 83 36.85 15.37 5.65
N GLY A 84 36.25 15.09 6.82
CA GLY A 84 36.56 15.77 8.07
C GLY A 84 37.98 15.52 8.55
N VAL A 85 38.49 14.28 8.38
CA VAL A 85 39.91 13.96 8.68
C VAL A 85 40.85 14.71 7.71
N SER A 86 40.54 14.72 6.42
CA SER A 86 41.35 15.42 5.40
C SER A 86 41.44 16.92 5.69
N VAL A 87 40.30 17.57 5.95
CA VAL A 87 40.28 19.01 6.30
C VAL A 87 41.00 19.25 7.63
N GLY A 88 40.80 18.39 8.63
CA GLY A 88 41.46 18.50 9.93
C GLY A 88 42.97 18.38 9.84
N CYS A 89 43.51 17.45 9.06
CA CYS A 89 44.94 17.33 8.82
C CYS A 89 45.48 18.57 8.09
N THR A 90 44.82 18.99 7.01
CA THR A 90 45.26 20.20 6.26
C THR A 90 45.30 21.44 7.14
N VAL A 91 44.28 21.67 7.95
CA VAL A 91 44.21 22.84 8.85
C VAL A 91 45.34 22.77 9.90
N ALA A 92 45.55 21.60 10.53
CA ALA A 92 46.59 21.42 11.52
C ALA A 92 47.97 21.61 10.93
N ASP A 93 48.25 21.05 9.75
CA ASP A 93 49.55 21.19 9.05
C ASP A 93 49.83 22.64 8.67
N VAL A 94 48.83 23.38 8.21
CA VAL A 94 48.94 24.82 7.90
C VAL A 94 49.25 25.62 9.16
N ILE A 95 48.59 25.35 10.29
CA ILE A 95 48.86 26.05 11.57
C ILE A 95 50.28 25.77 12.02
N VAL A 96 50.73 24.50 12.02
CA VAL A 96 52.10 24.14 12.42
C VAL A 96 53.14 24.77 11.49
N TYR A 97 52.86 24.90 10.19
CA TYR A 97 53.72 25.55 9.22
C TYR A 97 53.92 27.05 9.52
N TYR A 98 52.86 27.77 9.86
CA TYR A 98 52.90 29.22 10.12
C TYR A 98 53.40 29.60 11.53
N GLN A 99 53.34 28.69 12.50
CA GLN A 99 53.78 28.99 13.87
C GLN A 99 55.30 28.97 14.08
N GLY A 100 56.09 28.74 13.01
CA GLY A 100 57.52 28.96 13.05
C GLY A 100 58.33 28.07 14.00
N PHE A 101 57.85 26.84 14.31
CA PHE A 101 58.57 25.86 15.14
C PHE A 101 59.93 25.46 14.55
N THR A 102 60.22 25.89 13.32
CA THR A 102 61.49 25.66 12.64
C THR A 102 61.93 26.87 11.84
N PRO A 103 63.27 27.11 11.66
CA PRO A 103 63.77 28.08 10.67
C PRO A 103 63.18 27.81 9.29
N ALA A 104 62.93 28.83 8.49
CA ALA A 104 62.26 28.79 7.18
C ALA A 104 62.81 27.74 6.17
N VAL A 105 63.95 27.15 6.46
CA VAL A 105 64.61 26.11 5.65
C VAL A 105 64.05 24.69 5.87
N PHE A 106 63.38 24.42 6.99
CA PHE A 106 62.92 23.08 7.34
C PHE A 106 61.39 22.98 7.29
N ARG A 107 60.88 22.56 6.13
CA ARG A 107 59.47 22.29 5.90
C ARG A 107 59.10 20.91 6.46
N LEU A 108 57.83 20.75 6.93
CA LEU A 108 57.28 19.43 7.31
C LEU A 108 57.32 18.50 6.07
N PRO A 109 58.01 17.35 6.14
CA PRO A 109 58.07 16.45 5.00
C PRO A 109 56.69 15.92 4.60
N LEU A 110 56.35 15.96 3.31
CA LEU A 110 55.04 15.47 2.78
C LEU A 110 54.72 14.01 3.20
N GLY A 111 55.75 13.20 3.41
CA GLY A 111 55.57 11.83 3.91
C GLY A 111 54.97 11.78 5.32
N ILE A 112 55.27 12.73 6.21
CA ILE A 112 54.68 12.81 7.55
C ILE A 112 53.21 13.18 7.45
N VAL A 113 52.87 14.15 6.62
CA VAL A 113 51.47 14.55 6.34
C VAL A 113 50.66 13.38 5.80
N GLY A 114 51.22 12.60 4.87
CA GLY A 114 50.57 11.42 4.30
C GLY A 114 50.38 10.30 5.32
N TYR A 115 51.39 10.00 6.14
CA TYR A 115 51.27 8.98 7.19
C TYR A 115 50.30 9.39 8.29
N ASP A 116 50.31 10.65 8.74
CA ASP A 116 49.38 11.15 9.75
C ASP A 116 47.92 11.07 9.27
N TRP A 117 47.66 11.47 8.03
CA TRP A 117 46.35 11.37 7.40
C TRP A 117 45.85 9.92 7.34
N LEU A 118 46.70 8.99 6.85
CA LEU A 118 46.34 7.59 6.66
C LEU A 118 46.08 6.90 8.01
N LEU A 119 46.99 7.10 8.98
CA LEU A 119 46.88 6.52 10.31
C LEU A 119 45.66 7.05 11.06
N LEU A 120 45.42 8.34 11.02
CA LEU A 120 44.28 8.96 11.67
C LEU A 120 42.98 8.51 11.08
N LEU A 121 42.88 8.44 9.73
CA LEU A 121 41.70 7.92 9.04
C LEU A 121 41.42 6.46 9.44
N ALA A 122 42.46 5.61 9.49
CA ALA A 122 42.32 4.23 9.89
C ALA A 122 41.90 4.11 11.36
N MET A 123 42.48 4.87 12.28
CA MET A 123 42.14 4.84 13.71
C MET A 123 40.73 5.33 13.97
N ILE A 124 40.32 6.47 13.41
CA ILE A 124 38.97 7.04 13.60
C ILE A 124 37.92 6.13 12.98
N THR A 125 38.11 5.67 11.74
CA THR A 125 37.15 4.77 11.08
C THR A 125 37.11 3.42 11.76
N GLY A 126 38.27 2.85 12.10
CA GLY A 126 38.40 1.57 12.79
C GLY A 126 37.74 1.58 14.18
N SER A 127 37.94 2.64 14.98
CA SER A 127 37.31 2.78 16.31
C SER A 127 35.76 2.83 16.20
N ARG A 128 35.23 3.53 15.19
CA ARG A 128 33.78 3.61 14.96
C ARG A 128 33.20 2.26 14.52
N LEU A 129 33.89 1.55 13.61
CA LEU A 129 33.50 0.20 13.19
C LEU A 129 33.61 -0.81 14.33
N LEU A 130 34.68 -0.76 15.14
CA LEU A 130 34.86 -1.64 16.29
C LEU A 130 33.76 -1.40 17.33
N THR A 131 33.45 -0.17 17.64
CA THR A 131 32.35 0.18 18.56
C THR A 131 31.02 -0.38 18.07
N ARG A 132 30.73 -0.27 16.77
CA ARG A 132 29.54 -0.86 16.15
C ARG A 132 29.52 -2.38 16.29
N THR A 133 30.61 -3.06 15.93
CA THR A 133 30.69 -4.53 16.00
C THR A 133 30.63 -5.07 17.42
N LEU A 134 31.18 -4.37 18.41
CA LEU A 134 31.12 -4.75 19.84
C LEU A 134 29.72 -4.54 20.43
N ILE A 135 29.01 -3.48 20.03
CA ILE A 135 27.64 -3.21 20.48
C ILE A 135 26.64 -4.16 19.79
N GLU A 136 26.89 -4.53 18.54
CA GLU A 136 26.07 -5.48 17.77
C GLU A 136 26.33 -6.95 18.15
N ARG A 137 27.40 -7.24 18.93
CA ARG A 137 27.62 -8.61 19.43
C ARG A 137 26.54 -9.00 20.44
N PRO A 138 25.85 -10.16 20.25
CA PRO A 138 24.93 -10.66 21.24
C PRO A 138 25.68 -10.88 22.56
N LYS A 139 25.13 -10.41 23.66
CA LYS A 139 25.68 -10.69 25.02
C LYS A 139 25.65 -12.20 25.20
N SER A 140 26.84 -12.83 25.33
CA SER A 140 26.97 -14.23 25.71
C SER A 140 26.34 -14.40 27.10
N GLY A 141 25.21 -15.08 27.19
CA GLY A 141 24.56 -15.39 28.46
C GLY A 141 23.05 -15.35 28.52
N GLU A 142 22.36 -14.68 27.56
CA GLU A 142 20.92 -14.85 27.46
C GLU A 142 20.65 -16.24 26.86
N ARG A 143 20.15 -17.18 27.67
CA ARG A 143 19.49 -18.39 27.18
C ARG A 143 18.31 -17.93 26.33
N ILE A 144 18.55 -17.86 25.02
CA ILE A 144 17.51 -17.63 24.02
C ILE A 144 16.58 -18.83 24.15
N ALA A 145 15.36 -18.62 24.64
CA ALA A 145 14.30 -19.57 24.39
C ALA A 145 14.36 -19.83 22.88
N ARG A 146 14.56 -21.11 22.47
CA ARG A 146 14.59 -21.50 21.05
C ARG A 146 13.32 -20.99 20.45
N GLY A 147 13.41 -19.90 19.66
CA GLY A 147 12.29 -19.40 18.89
C GLY A 147 11.95 -20.41 17.80
N LYS A 148 10.76 -20.30 17.20
CA LYS A 148 10.35 -21.11 16.04
C LYS A 148 11.40 -21.00 14.93
N GLU A 149 11.94 -22.11 14.49
CA GLU A 149 12.85 -22.16 13.35
C GLU A 149 12.09 -22.00 12.05
N VAL A 150 12.41 -20.95 11.26
CA VAL A 150 11.64 -20.61 10.07
C VAL A 150 12.49 -20.59 8.80
N ILE A 151 11.92 -21.13 7.71
CA ILE A 151 12.41 -20.93 6.35
C ILE A 151 11.63 -19.76 5.73
N ILE A 152 12.37 -18.77 5.20
CA ILE A 152 11.78 -17.62 4.53
C ILE A 152 11.74 -17.86 3.02
N ALA A 153 10.55 -17.83 2.45
CA ALA A 153 10.36 -17.89 0.99
C ALA A 153 10.47 -16.48 0.40
N GLY A 154 11.51 -16.28 -0.42
CA GLY A 154 11.95 -15.01 -0.97
C GLY A 154 13.28 -14.53 -0.37
N ALA A 155 14.15 -13.96 -1.22
CA ALA A 155 15.41 -13.34 -0.84
C ALA A 155 15.55 -11.94 -1.51
N GLY A 156 14.45 -11.18 -1.57
CA GLY A 156 14.39 -9.81 -2.06
C GLY A 156 14.35 -8.78 -0.93
N ASP A 157 13.93 -7.55 -1.26
CA ASP A 157 13.88 -6.43 -0.32
C ASP A 157 12.97 -6.69 0.89
N ALA A 158 11.81 -7.32 0.65
CA ALA A 158 10.90 -7.70 1.74
C ALA A 158 11.57 -8.67 2.73
N ALA A 159 12.26 -9.70 2.23
CA ALA A 159 13.01 -10.63 3.07
C ALA A 159 14.17 -9.91 3.82
N SER A 160 14.84 -8.96 3.17
CA SER A 160 15.90 -8.16 3.78
C SER A 160 15.38 -7.31 4.96
N VAL A 161 14.24 -6.66 4.78
CA VAL A 161 13.57 -5.90 5.85
C VAL A 161 13.16 -6.84 6.98
N THR A 162 12.51 -7.95 6.66
CA THR A 162 12.07 -8.95 7.64
C THR A 162 13.23 -9.49 8.47
N LEU A 163 14.31 -9.91 7.82
CA LEU A 163 15.48 -10.43 8.53
C LEU A 163 16.09 -9.40 9.49
N ARG A 164 16.17 -8.13 9.08
CA ARG A 164 16.64 -7.05 9.98
C ARG A 164 15.76 -6.89 11.20
N GLU A 165 14.46 -6.94 11.02
CA GLU A 165 13.50 -6.81 12.12
C GLU A 165 13.52 -8.03 13.04
N LEU A 166 13.55 -9.25 12.50
CA LEU A 166 13.65 -10.47 13.30
C LEU A 166 14.97 -10.51 14.10
N HIS A 167 16.07 -10.01 13.54
CA HIS A 167 17.32 -9.87 14.27
C HIS A 167 17.29 -8.79 15.36
N LYS A 168 16.54 -7.68 15.11
CA LYS A 168 16.41 -6.56 16.06
C LYS A 168 15.46 -6.90 17.21
N TYR A 169 14.35 -7.57 16.91
CA TYR A 169 13.29 -7.90 17.86
C TYR A 169 13.23 -9.40 18.16
N ARG A 170 14.26 -9.91 18.83
CA ARG A 170 14.38 -11.35 19.18
C ARG A 170 13.25 -11.89 20.05
N HIS A 171 12.54 -11.01 20.77
CA HIS A 171 11.36 -11.38 21.57
C HIS A 171 10.18 -11.89 20.71
N LEU A 172 10.21 -11.70 19.39
CA LEU A 172 9.22 -12.27 18.47
C LEU A 172 9.28 -13.80 18.40
N GLY A 173 10.36 -14.40 18.89
CA GLY A 173 10.48 -15.84 18.95
C GLY A 173 10.66 -16.52 17.60
N TYR A 174 11.14 -15.83 16.55
CA TYR A 174 11.46 -16.42 15.25
C TYR A 174 12.97 -16.48 15.01
N THR A 175 13.45 -17.65 14.56
CA THR A 175 14.85 -17.89 14.20
C THR A 175 14.95 -18.27 12.72
N PRO A 176 15.35 -17.35 11.81
CA PRO A 176 15.52 -17.68 10.41
C PRO A 176 16.69 -18.65 10.19
N ILE A 177 16.41 -19.87 9.69
CA ILE A 177 17.42 -20.90 9.45
C ILE A 177 17.85 -20.98 7.96
N GLY A 178 17.05 -20.45 7.04
CA GLY A 178 17.36 -20.43 5.62
C GLY A 178 16.37 -19.61 4.81
N LEU A 179 16.77 -19.33 3.56
CA LEU A 179 15.91 -18.69 2.55
C LEU A 179 15.77 -19.60 1.33
N VAL A 180 14.68 -19.46 0.58
CA VAL A 180 14.49 -20.03 -0.76
C VAL A 180 14.08 -18.94 -1.74
N ASP A 181 14.69 -18.92 -2.93
CA ASP A 181 14.39 -17.93 -3.99
C ASP A 181 14.66 -18.58 -5.35
N ASP A 182 13.81 -18.34 -6.35
CA ASP A 182 13.97 -18.95 -7.68
C ASP A 182 15.00 -18.24 -8.56
N ASP A 183 15.46 -17.03 -8.18
CA ASP A 183 16.49 -16.28 -8.91
C ASP A 183 17.86 -16.99 -8.82
N PRO A 184 18.43 -17.47 -9.97
CA PRO A 184 19.71 -18.17 -9.97
C PRO A 184 20.87 -17.36 -9.38
N ARG A 185 20.82 -16.02 -9.48
CA ARG A 185 21.88 -15.13 -9.01
C ARG A 185 21.98 -15.07 -7.48
N LYS A 186 20.91 -15.47 -6.79
CA LYS A 186 20.84 -15.46 -5.32
C LYS A 186 21.18 -16.80 -4.70
N GLN A 187 21.25 -17.87 -5.48
CA GLN A 187 21.51 -19.22 -4.98
C GLN A 187 22.85 -19.29 -4.23
N GLY A 188 22.84 -19.88 -3.02
CA GLY A 188 24.03 -20.01 -2.19
C GLY A 188 24.55 -18.74 -1.51
N SER A 189 24.01 -17.56 -1.88
CA SER A 189 24.36 -16.29 -1.24
C SER A 189 23.82 -16.19 0.19
N ARG A 190 24.26 -15.16 0.94
CA ARG A 190 23.76 -14.87 2.28
C ARG A 190 23.11 -13.48 2.31
N LEU A 191 21.93 -13.40 2.89
CA LEU A 191 21.22 -12.16 3.15
C LEU A 191 21.12 -11.94 4.66
N HIS A 192 21.72 -10.88 5.18
CA HIS A 192 21.84 -10.62 6.63
C HIS A 192 22.36 -11.84 7.44
N GLY A 193 23.31 -12.61 6.88
CA GLY A 193 23.89 -13.79 7.52
C GLY A 193 23.15 -15.10 7.28
N VAL A 194 21.88 -15.07 6.82
CA VAL A 194 21.07 -16.25 6.51
C VAL A 194 21.30 -16.69 5.06
N LYS A 195 21.54 -17.99 4.85
CA LYS A 195 21.89 -18.57 3.53
C LYS A 195 20.64 -18.84 2.68
N VAL A 196 20.73 -18.58 1.38
CA VAL A 196 19.76 -19.07 0.38
C VAL A 196 20.08 -20.54 0.10
N LEU A 197 19.22 -21.44 0.58
CA LEU A 197 19.42 -22.88 0.60
C LEU A 197 19.07 -23.54 -0.74
N GLY A 198 18.14 -22.95 -1.50
CA GLY A 198 17.69 -23.51 -2.77
C GLY A 198 16.54 -22.72 -3.39
N LYS A 199 15.86 -23.32 -4.35
CA LYS A 199 14.68 -22.79 -5.03
C LYS A 199 13.40 -23.19 -4.28
N VAL A 200 12.28 -22.55 -4.62
CA VAL A 200 10.96 -22.91 -4.07
C VAL A 200 10.62 -24.39 -4.29
N LYS A 201 11.02 -24.98 -5.41
CA LYS A 201 10.82 -26.42 -5.69
C LYS A 201 11.58 -27.36 -4.75
N ASP A 202 12.66 -26.87 -4.13
CA ASP A 202 13.49 -27.66 -3.20
C ASP A 202 12.93 -27.62 -1.77
N LEU A 203 11.91 -26.79 -1.52
CA LEU A 203 11.31 -26.58 -0.21
C LEU A 203 10.86 -27.87 0.49
N PRO A 204 10.23 -28.88 -0.19
CA PRO A 204 9.84 -30.14 0.48
C PRO A 204 11.04 -30.84 1.15
N ARG A 205 12.15 -30.97 0.42
CA ARG A 205 13.38 -31.55 0.95
C ARG A 205 13.96 -30.71 2.09
N LEU A 206 14.01 -29.38 1.89
CA LEU A 206 14.57 -28.47 2.88
C LEU A 206 13.77 -28.47 4.21
N LEU A 207 12.46 -28.57 4.15
CA LEU A 207 11.61 -28.68 5.35
C LEU A 207 11.90 -29.97 6.13
N ASN A 208 12.08 -31.10 5.42
CA ASN A 208 12.45 -32.37 6.04
C ASN A 208 13.88 -32.34 6.63
N ASP A 209 14.85 -31.80 5.89
CA ASP A 209 16.26 -31.77 6.28
C ASP A 209 16.49 -30.84 7.48
N THR A 210 15.83 -29.69 7.52
CA THR A 210 16.01 -28.66 8.56
C THR A 210 15.07 -28.78 9.73
N ARG A 211 13.97 -29.54 9.61
CA ARG A 211 12.86 -29.62 10.59
C ARG A 211 12.31 -28.24 10.98
N ALA A 212 12.18 -27.34 10.00
CA ALA A 212 11.65 -26.01 10.22
C ALA A 212 10.26 -26.07 10.83
N ASP A 213 9.99 -25.25 11.85
CA ASP A 213 8.69 -25.19 12.52
C ASP A 213 7.64 -24.45 11.67
N GLU A 214 8.09 -23.56 10.76
CA GLU A 214 7.19 -22.68 10.01
C GLU A 214 7.84 -22.15 8.73
N VAL A 215 7.02 -21.87 7.70
CA VAL A 215 7.41 -21.15 6.48
C VAL A 215 6.88 -19.74 6.52
N LEU A 216 7.73 -18.74 6.29
CA LEU A 216 7.34 -17.34 6.20
C LEU A 216 7.47 -16.85 4.74
N ILE A 217 6.36 -16.49 4.11
CA ILE A 217 6.36 -15.95 2.74
C ILE A 217 6.71 -14.45 2.79
N ALA A 218 7.90 -14.11 2.26
CA ALA A 218 8.42 -12.75 2.16
C ALA A 218 8.54 -12.28 0.70
N MET A 219 7.51 -12.55 -0.10
CA MET A 219 7.43 -12.22 -1.53
C MET A 219 6.12 -11.51 -1.87
N PRO A 220 5.92 -10.24 -1.43
CA PRO A 220 4.66 -9.51 -1.65
C PRO A 220 4.38 -9.25 -3.14
N SER A 221 5.41 -9.15 -3.98
CA SER A 221 5.28 -8.98 -5.43
C SER A 221 5.07 -10.27 -6.22
N ALA A 222 5.19 -11.45 -5.59
CA ALA A 222 4.97 -12.72 -6.26
C ALA A 222 3.49 -12.90 -6.63
N SER A 223 3.24 -13.62 -7.75
CA SER A 223 1.88 -13.96 -8.15
C SER A 223 1.22 -14.88 -7.12
N GLY A 224 -0.12 -14.83 -7.04
CA GLY A 224 -0.89 -15.73 -6.18
C GLY A 224 -0.59 -17.22 -6.42
N GLN A 225 -0.30 -17.61 -7.67
CA GLN A 225 0.06 -18.99 -8.02
C GLN A 225 1.36 -19.46 -7.34
N VAL A 226 2.37 -18.58 -7.27
CA VAL A 226 3.64 -18.91 -6.58
C VAL A 226 3.40 -19.06 -5.08
N ARG A 227 2.64 -18.16 -4.48
CA ARG A 227 2.28 -18.23 -3.05
C ARG A 227 1.46 -19.48 -2.75
N GLN A 228 0.48 -19.79 -3.60
CA GLN A 228 -0.33 -21.01 -3.49
C GLN A 228 0.55 -22.27 -3.50
N LYS A 229 1.51 -22.37 -4.43
CA LYS A 229 2.43 -23.50 -4.53
C LYS A 229 3.26 -23.67 -3.25
N ILE A 230 3.74 -22.58 -2.65
CA ILE A 230 4.49 -22.63 -1.38
C ILE A 230 3.58 -23.15 -0.25
N VAL A 231 2.35 -22.67 -0.18
CA VAL A 231 1.36 -23.12 0.82
C VAL A 231 1.05 -24.61 0.65
N GLU A 232 0.86 -25.10 -0.58
CA GLU A 232 0.62 -26.52 -0.88
C GLU A 232 1.79 -27.39 -0.43
N ILE A 233 3.03 -27.01 -0.78
CA ILE A 233 4.24 -27.72 -0.40
C ILE A 233 4.41 -27.80 1.13
N ALA A 234 4.27 -26.67 1.82
CA ALA A 234 4.44 -26.64 3.28
C ALA A 234 3.34 -27.44 3.98
N ARG A 235 2.11 -27.40 3.47
CA ARG A 235 1.00 -28.21 3.98
C ARG A 235 1.25 -29.70 3.83
N GLU A 236 1.74 -30.15 2.67
CA GLU A 236 2.11 -31.55 2.45
C GLU A 236 3.21 -32.01 3.42
N ALA A 237 4.09 -31.10 3.83
CA ALA A 237 5.10 -31.36 4.84
C ALA A 237 4.58 -31.20 6.30
N GLY A 238 3.31 -30.83 6.49
CA GLY A 238 2.72 -30.59 7.82
C GLY A 238 3.22 -29.33 8.53
N VAL A 239 3.82 -28.37 7.79
CA VAL A 239 4.44 -27.16 8.35
C VAL A 239 3.51 -25.95 8.14
N PRO A 240 3.19 -25.18 9.20
CA PRO A 240 2.42 -23.94 9.11
C PRO A 240 3.06 -22.91 8.20
N VAL A 241 2.22 -22.11 7.54
CA VAL A 241 2.67 -21.02 6.66
C VAL A 241 2.09 -19.69 7.10
N ASN A 242 2.98 -18.74 7.34
CA ASN A 242 2.64 -17.35 7.56
C ASN A 242 3.13 -16.48 6.39
N THR A 243 2.55 -15.30 6.25
CA THR A 243 2.93 -14.34 5.22
C THR A 243 3.13 -12.95 5.80
N LEU A 244 3.93 -12.17 5.10
CA LEU A 244 4.01 -10.73 5.33
C LEU A 244 2.95 -10.02 4.50
N PRO A 245 2.30 -9.00 5.04
CA PRO A 245 1.48 -8.08 4.26
C PRO A 245 2.31 -7.41 3.15
N GLY A 246 1.63 -6.78 2.20
CA GLY A 246 2.29 -6.12 1.08
C GLY A 246 3.28 -5.03 1.51
N LEU A 247 4.26 -4.71 0.64
CA LEU A 247 5.27 -3.66 0.88
C LEU A 247 4.66 -2.33 1.35
N TYR A 248 3.47 -2.00 0.90
CA TYR A 248 2.74 -0.78 1.29
C TYR A 248 2.30 -0.78 2.76
N GLU A 249 1.94 -1.94 3.29
CA GLU A 249 1.57 -2.11 4.70
C GLU A 249 2.81 -2.18 5.61
N LEU A 250 3.97 -2.60 5.07
CA LEU A 250 5.26 -2.66 5.79
C LEU A 250 5.82 -1.27 6.15
N PHE A 251 5.48 -0.23 5.38
CA PHE A 251 5.92 1.15 5.66
C PHE A 251 5.07 1.88 6.70
N SER A 252 3.96 1.27 7.17
CA SER A 252 3.03 1.92 8.11
C SER A 252 3.34 1.70 9.61
N GLY A 253 4.49 1.12 9.95
CA GLY A 253 4.98 1.00 11.33
C GLY A 253 4.82 -0.38 11.94
N GLU A 254 5.42 -1.00 12.71
CA GLU A 254 5.42 -2.24 13.49
C GLU A 254 5.23 -3.55 12.72
N LEU A 255 6.34 -4.08 12.23
CA LEU A 255 6.42 -5.43 11.62
C LEU A 255 5.97 -6.56 12.56
N THR A 256 5.96 -6.31 13.84
CA THR A 256 5.66 -7.30 14.89
C THR A 256 4.21 -7.75 14.90
N THR A 257 3.30 -6.90 14.42
CA THR A 257 1.86 -7.19 14.31
C THR A 257 1.44 -7.73 12.94
N GLN A 258 2.39 -7.86 12.00
CA GLN A 258 2.07 -8.08 10.59
C GLN A 258 2.35 -9.50 10.07
N ILE A 259 3.06 -10.36 10.83
CA ILE A 259 3.17 -11.78 10.49
C ILE A 259 1.84 -12.44 10.83
N ARG A 260 1.12 -12.90 9.80
CA ARG A 260 -0.20 -13.51 9.94
C ARG A 260 -0.31 -14.78 9.12
N PRO A 261 -1.23 -15.70 9.47
CA PRO A 261 -1.55 -16.84 8.63
C PRO A 261 -1.92 -16.41 7.22
N VAL A 262 -1.53 -17.21 6.22
CA VAL A 262 -1.90 -16.98 4.83
C VAL A 262 -3.42 -17.00 4.69
N GLN A 263 -3.97 -15.94 4.12
CA GLN A 263 -5.39 -15.82 3.81
C GLN A 263 -5.65 -16.11 2.34
N VAL A 264 -6.91 -16.34 1.99
CA VAL A 264 -7.29 -16.62 0.61
C VAL A 264 -6.96 -15.46 -0.33
N GLU A 265 -6.99 -14.24 0.18
CA GLU A 265 -6.61 -13.02 -0.52
C GLU A 265 -5.15 -13.07 -1.01
N ASP A 266 -4.26 -13.65 -0.23
CA ASP A 266 -2.85 -13.78 -0.55
C ASP A 266 -2.62 -14.78 -1.71
N VAL A 267 -3.44 -15.81 -1.78
CA VAL A 267 -3.37 -16.87 -2.81
C VAL A 267 -4.03 -16.43 -4.12
N LEU A 268 -5.15 -15.71 -4.03
CA LEU A 268 -5.85 -15.15 -5.19
C LEU A 268 -5.23 -13.83 -5.66
N GLY A 269 -4.30 -13.28 -4.87
CA GLY A 269 -3.73 -11.96 -5.03
C GLY A 269 -3.03 -11.73 -6.35
N ARG A 270 -3.32 -10.58 -6.93
CA ARG A 270 -2.63 -9.97 -8.07
C ARG A 270 -1.36 -9.26 -7.60
N ALA A 271 -0.49 -8.96 -8.55
CA ALA A 271 0.56 -7.98 -8.31
C ALA A 271 -0.07 -6.66 -7.80
N GLN A 272 0.46 -6.15 -6.71
CA GLN A 272 -0.02 -4.89 -6.12
C GLN A 272 0.07 -3.75 -7.14
N VAL A 273 -0.93 -2.88 -7.10
CA VAL A 273 -0.97 -1.67 -7.94
C VAL A 273 -0.14 -0.59 -7.28
N GLU A 274 0.83 -0.06 -8.01
CA GLU A 274 1.51 1.16 -7.57
C GLU A 274 0.55 2.33 -7.68
N VAL A 275 0.32 3.00 -6.56
CA VAL A 275 -0.50 4.23 -6.50
C VAL A 275 0.41 5.41 -6.80
N ASP A 276 0.05 6.20 -7.80
CA ASP A 276 0.71 7.47 -8.06
C ASP A 276 0.23 8.52 -7.03
N PHE A 277 0.86 8.49 -5.87
CA PHE A 277 0.50 9.36 -4.75
C PHE A 277 0.58 10.85 -5.08
N GLU A 278 1.49 11.29 -5.95
CA GLU A 278 1.62 12.69 -6.32
C GLU A 278 0.38 13.20 -7.07
N LYS A 279 -0.13 12.40 -8.01
CA LYS A 279 -1.35 12.76 -8.75
C LYS A 279 -2.61 12.70 -7.89
N VAL A 280 -2.65 11.76 -6.94
CA VAL A 280 -3.78 11.62 -6.01
C VAL A 280 -3.76 12.72 -4.96
N ALA A 281 -2.61 13.07 -4.42
CA ALA A 281 -2.45 14.16 -3.47
C ALA A 281 -2.90 15.50 -4.08
N GLY A 282 -2.69 15.73 -5.36
CA GLY A 282 -3.00 16.99 -6.03
C GLY A 282 -4.47 17.45 -5.96
N TYR A 283 -5.44 16.56 -5.69
CA TYR A 283 -6.85 16.94 -5.58
C TYR A 283 -7.52 16.62 -4.24
N LEU A 284 -6.79 15.98 -3.32
CA LEU A 284 -7.30 15.60 -1.99
C LEU A 284 -6.54 16.27 -0.84
N ALA A 285 -5.22 16.50 -1.00
CA ALA A 285 -4.42 17.13 0.05
C ALA A 285 -4.93 18.54 0.34
N GLY A 286 -5.14 18.84 1.63
CA GLY A 286 -5.64 20.14 2.06
C GLY A 286 -7.11 20.43 1.72
N GLN A 287 -7.84 19.49 1.10
CA GLN A 287 -9.25 19.65 0.74
C GLN A 287 -10.19 19.14 1.83
N THR A 288 -11.44 19.60 1.84
CA THR A 288 -12.50 18.98 2.63
C THR A 288 -13.15 17.88 1.79
N VAL A 289 -13.15 16.65 2.31
CA VAL A 289 -13.64 15.46 1.63
C VAL A 289 -14.80 14.84 2.40
N VAL A 290 -15.84 14.42 1.69
CA VAL A 290 -16.97 13.67 2.25
C VAL A 290 -16.91 12.23 1.75
N VAL A 291 -17.06 11.26 2.66
CA VAL A 291 -17.26 9.86 2.32
C VAL A 291 -18.61 9.42 2.89
N THR A 292 -19.54 9.02 2.03
CA THR A 292 -20.82 8.45 2.47
C THR A 292 -20.75 6.93 2.49
N GLY A 293 -21.43 6.29 3.42
CA GLY A 293 -21.24 4.88 3.72
C GLY A 293 -19.85 4.62 4.33
N ALA A 294 -19.38 5.57 5.15
CA ALA A 294 -18.03 5.62 5.70
C ALA A 294 -17.67 4.38 6.55
N GLY A 295 -18.64 3.73 7.17
CA GLY A 295 -18.45 2.50 7.94
C GLY A 295 -18.52 1.21 7.12
N GLY A 296 -18.87 1.28 5.82
CA GLY A 296 -18.88 0.14 4.92
C GLY A 296 -17.48 -0.32 4.52
N SER A 297 -17.37 -1.52 3.90
CA SER A 297 -16.05 -2.08 3.50
C SER A 297 -15.24 -1.17 2.57
N ILE A 298 -15.89 -0.54 1.57
CA ILE A 298 -15.23 0.41 0.66
C ILE A 298 -15.09 1.77 1.31
N GLY A 299 -16.14 2.27 1.99
CA GLY A 299 -16.14 3.58 2.62
C GLY A 299 -15.08 3.71 3.71
N SER A 300 -14.93 2.71 4.58
CA SER A 300 -13.90 2.73 5.63
C SER A 300 -12.48 2.73 5.06
N GLU A 301 -12.23 1.96 3.99
CA GLU A 301 -10.93 1.97 3.34
C GLU A 301 -10.66 3.28 2.58
N LEU A 302 -11.70 3.90 1.96
CA LEU A 302 -11.59 5.26 1.42
C LEU A 302 -11.16 6.24 2.52
N CYS A 303 -11.80 6.17 3.69
CA CYS A 303 -11.45 7.02 4.82
C CYS A 303 -10.00 6.82 5.26
N ARG A 304 -9.52 5.57 5.35
CA ARG A 304 -8.13 5.23 5.70
C ARG A 304 -7.12 5.81 4.70
N GLN A 305 -7.36 5.60 3.40
CA GLN A 305 -6.43 6.07 2.37
C GLN A 305 -6.45 7.59 2.23
N ILE A 306 -7.62 8.23 2.30
CA ILE A 306 -7.75 9.68 2.23
C ILE A 306 -7.10 10.35 3.44
N ALA A 307 -7.27 9.80 4.65
CA ALA A 307 -6.63 10.33 5.86
C ALA A 307 -5.10 10.38 5.74
N ARG A 308 -4.48 9.36 5.10
CA ARG A 308 -3.02 9.34 4.84
C ARG A 308 -2.54 10.43 3.87
N ILE A 309 -3.42 10.89 2.97
CA ILE A 309 -3.08 11.95 2.00
C ILE A 309 -3.06 13.33 2.68
N GLY A 310 -3.66 13.47 3.85
CA GLY A 310 -3.70 14.72 4.60
C GLY A 310 -4.74 15.72 4.10
N PRO A 311 -6.04 15.36 4.08
CA PRO A 311 -7.11 16.30 3.78
C PRO A 311 -7.20 17.35 4.89
N LYS A 312 -7.71 18.54 4.55
CA LYS A 312 -8.02 19.59 5.55
C LYS A 312 -9.07 19.09 6.55
N LYS A 313 -10.10 18.40 6.06
CA LYS A 313 -11.15 17.79 6.86
C LYS A 313 -11.76 16.58 6.13
N LEU A 314 -12.08 15.54 6.87
CA LEU A 314 -12.74 14.34 6.36
C LEU A 314 -14.07 14.13 7.08
N LEU A 315 -15.19 14.22 6.35
CA LEU A 315 -16.54 14.00 6.87
C LEU A 315 -16.93 12.54 6.63
N LEU A 316 -17.23 11.83 7.71
CA LEU A 316 -17.62 10.41 7.73
C LEU A 316 -19.14 10.35 7.83
N VAL A 317 -19.84 10.26 6.71
CA VAL A 317 -21.32 10.18 6.69
C VAL A 317 -21.74 8.72 6.68
N GLU A 318 -22.38 8.27 7.74
CA GLU A 318 -22.86 6.90 7.90
C GLU A 318 -24.18 6.90 8.66
N ARG A 319 -25.11 6.04 8.27
CA ARG A 319 -26.41 5.90 8.96
C ARG A 319 -26.39 4.89 10.08
N GLY A 320 -25.46 3.95 10.08
CA GLY A 320 -25.24 2.97 11.13
C GLY A 320 -24.33 3.51 12.22
N GLU A 321 -24.80 3.54 13.47
CA GLU A 321 -24.04 4.05 14.60
C GLU A 321 -22.73 3.26 14.79
N ASN A 322 -22.82 1.93 14.95
CA ASN A 322 -21.63 1.10 15.22
C ASN A 322 -20.56 1.20 14.13
N PRO A 323 -20.88 1.07 12.82
CA PRO A 323 -19.88 1.24 11.77
C PRO A 323 -19.25 2.64 11.74
N LEU A 324 -20.00 3.68 12.07
CA LEU A 324 -19.48 5.04 12.18
C LEU A 324 -18.52 5.18 13.36
N PHE A 325 -18.91 4.68 14.52
CA PHE A 325 -18.08 4.71 15.73
C PHE A 325 -16.75 3.99 15.51
N GLU A 326 -16.76 2.79 14.90
CA GLU A 326 -15.55 2.01 14.67
C GLU A 326 -14.56 2.76 13.76
N ILE A 327 -15.02 3.34 12.65
CA ILE A 327 -14.10 4.05 11.73
C ILE A 327 -13.62 5.38 12.33
N ASP A 328 -14.44 6.11 13.06
CA ASP A 328 -14.02 7.36 13.73
C ASP A 328 -12.97 7.06 14.80
N ARG A 329 -13.20 6.04 15.65
CA ARG A 329 -12.26 5.57 16.66
C ARG A 329 -10.93 5.15 16.03
N GLU A 330 -10.97 4.31 14.98
CA GLU A 330 -9.76 3.85 14.28
C GLU A 330 -8.95 5.03 13.74
N LEU A 331 -9.59 5.99 13.07
CA LEU A 331 -8.87 7.14 12.50
C LEU A 331 -8.22 8.00 13.57
N ARG A 332 -8.93 8.28 14.68
CA ARG A 332 -8.41 9.13 15.76
C ARG A 332 -7.38 8.43 16.62
N GLN A 333 -7.74 7.26 17.16
CA GLN A 333 -6.93 6.59 18.19
C GLN A 333 -5.81 5.75 17.59
N ASP A 334 -6.11 4.95 16.56
CA ASP A 334 -5.15 4.00 16.02
C ASP A 334 -4.24 4.64 14.95
N ARG A 335 -4.71 5.71 14.26
CA ARG A 335 -3.98 6.38 13.17
C ARG A 335 -3.58 7.82 13.46
N GLY A 336 -4.00 8.40 14.58
CA GLY A 336 -3.67 9.78 14.98
C GLY A 336 -4.22 10.85 14.05
N PHE A 337 -5.31 10.57 13.29
CA PHE A 337 -5.91 11.53 12.39
C PHE A 337 -7.10 12.24 13.04
N GLU A 338 -6.84 13.42 13.61
CA GLU A 338 -7.83 14.22 14.36
C GLU A 338 -8.82 15.01 13.47
N ASN A 339 -8.47 15.27 12.21
CA ASN A 339 -9.24 16.14 11.31
C ASN A 339 -10.43 15.41 10.66
N CYS A 340 -11.14 14.55 11.39
CA CYS A 340 -12.35 13.89 10.95
C CYS A 340 -13.59 14.38 11.70
N VAL A 341 -14.75 14.32 11.04
CA VAL A 341 -16.07 14.67 11.59
C VAL A 341 -17.01 13.50 11.34
N ALA A 342 -17.42 12.83 12.43
CA ALA A 342 -18.41 11.75 12.37
C ALA A 342 -19.81 12.36 12.23
N VAL A 343 -20.56 11.93 11.20
CA VAL A 343 -21.90 12.42 10.88
C VAL A 343 -22.85 11.22 10.79
N LEU A 344 -23.64 11.05 11.84
CA LEU A 344 -24.68 10.02 11.89
C LEU A 344 -25.92 10.50 11.12
N ALA A 345 -26.00 10.15 9.84
CA ALA A 345 -27.08 10.60 8.95
C ALA A 345 -27.27 9.67 7.75
N ASP A 346 -28.48 9.65 7.22
CA ASP A 346 -28.78 9.09 5.91
C ASP A 346 -28.37 10.11 4.82
N ALA A 347 -27.50 9.71 3.92
CA ALA A 347 -27.01 10.53 2.81
C ALA A 347 -28.10 10.97 1.82
N GLY A 348 -29.28 10.31 1.83
CA GLY A 348 -30.44 10.67 1.01
C GLY A 348 -31.24 11.85 1.54
N GLN A 349 -31.07 12.21 2.82
CA GLN A 349 -31.77 13.31 3.47
C GLN A 349 -31.16 14.66 3.10
N SER A 350 -31.69 15.31 2.04
CA SER A 350 -31.18 16.59 1.54
C SER A 350 -31.22 17.70 2.59
N GLU A 351 -32.20 17.67 3.48
CA GLU A 351 -32.40 18.61 4.59
C GLU A 351 -31.27 18.52 5.64
N LYS A 352 -30.59 17.39 5.76
CA LYS A 352 -29.41 17.23 6.60
C LYS A 352 -28.10 17.46 5.82
N MET A 353 -28.04 16.99 4.58
CA MET A 353 -26.82 17.08 3.78
C MET A 353 -26.54 18.51 3.30
N ARG A 354 -27.56 19.30 2.94
CA ARG A 354 -27.36 20.68 2.46
C ARG A 354 -26.70 21.57 3.51
N PRO A 355 -27.21 21.72 4.76
CA PRO A 355 -26.56 22.52 5.79
C PRO A 355 -25.12 22.05 6.10
N LEU A 356 -24.90 20.73 6.09
CA LEU A 356 -23.57 20.14 6.28
C LEU A 356 -22.60 20.60 5.18
N PHE A 357 -23.02 20.56 3.92
CA PHE A 357 -22.19 20.96 2.78
C PHE A 357 -21.97 22.49 2.75
N GLU A 358 -22.95 23.28 3.12
CA GLU A 358 -22.82 24.74 3.23
C GLU A 358 -21.84 25.13 4.35
N GLN A 359 -21.87 24.40 5.48
CA GLN A 359 -20.99 24.63 6.63
C GLN A 359 -19.54 24.24 6.31
N TYR A 360 -19.32 23.03 5.77
CA TYR A 360 -17.98 22.48 5.59
C TYR A 360 -17.40 22.72 4.21
N LYS A 361 -18.20 23.12 3.22
CA LYS A 361 -17.84 23.43 1.83
C LYS A 361 -16.92 22.35 1.23
N PRO A 362 -17.36 21.10 1.15
CA PRO A 362 -16.52 20.01 0.63
C PRO A 362 -16.20 20.21 -0.85
N GLN A 363 -14.96 19.95 -1.22
CA GLN A 363 -14.51 19.95 -2.61
C GLN A 363 -14.73 18.60 -3.28
N VAL A 364 -14.65 17.50 -2.51
CA VAL A 364 -14.75 16.15 -3.06
C VAL A 364 -15.74 15.31 -2.26
N VAL A 365 -16.58 14.57 -2.97
CA VAL A 365 -17.53 13.59 -2.40
C VAL A 365 -17.26 12.22 -2.99
N PHE A 366 -17.00 11.23 -2.14
CA PHE A 366 -17.04 9.81 -2.50
C PHE A 366 -18.34 9.20 -2.00
N HIS A 367 -19.18 8.76 -2.93
CA HIS A 367 -20.48 8.18 -2.60
C HIS A 367 -20.40 6.65 -2.63
N ALA A 368 -20.13 6.04 -1.46
CA ALA A 368 -20.04 4.60 -1.29
C ALA A 368 -21.27 4.00 -0.53
N ALA A 369 -22.20 4.83 -0.10
CA ALA A 369 -23.44 4.39 0.53
C ALA A 369 -24.35 3.72 -0.52
N ALA A 370 -24.56 2.41 -0.39
CA ALA A 370 -25.49 1.66 -1.24
C ALA A 370 -25.86 0.32 -0.60
N PHE A 371 -27.07 -0.19 -0.85
CA PHE A 371 -27.41 -1.57 -0.61
C PHE A 371 -26.90 -2.45 -1.76
N LYS A 372 -26.23 -3.57 -1.43
CA LYS A 372 -25.51 -4.40 -2.40
C LYS A 372 -25.92 -5.87 -2.45
N HIS A 373 -26.65 -6.36 -1.44
CA HIS A 373 -26.99 -7.77 -1.35
C HIS A 373 -28.20 -8.10 -2.24
N VAL A 374 -27.96 -8.83 -3.34
CA VAL A 374 -28.96 -9.15 -4.34
C VAL A 374 -30.21 -9.81 -3.70
N PRO A 375 -30.12 -10.89 -2.89
CA PRO A 375 -31.31 -11.51 -2.33
C PRO A 375 -32.13 -10.59 -1.43
N MET A 376 -31.44 -9.70 -0.70
CA MET A 376 -32.11 -8.73 0.18
C MET A 376 -32.85 -7.67 -0.63
N MET A 377 -32.29 -7.24 -1.77
CA MET A 377 -32.91 -6.22 -2.61
C MET A 377 -34.06 -6.77 -3.44
N GLU A 378 -33.99 -8.04 -3.84
CA GLU A 378 -35.15 -8.73 -4.44
C GLU A 378 -36.34 -8.80 -3.48
N ALA A 379 -36.08 -9.11 -2.20
CA ALA A 379 -37.07 -9.13 -1.15
C ALA A 379 -37.54 -7.71 -0.69
N ASN A 380 -36.76 -6.67 -0.96
CA ASN A 380 -37.03 -5.30 -0.50
C ASN A 380 -36.81 -4.27 -1.63
N PRO A 381 -37.57 -4.32 -2.72
CA PRO A 381 -37.35 -3.50 -3.89
C PRO A 381 -37.58 -1.99 -3.62
N LEU A 382 -38.50 -1.65 -2.71
CA LEU A 382 -38.72 -0.26 -2.29
C LEU A 382 -37.45 0.34 -1.68
N GLU A 383 -36.79 -0.40 -0.80
CA GLU A 383 -35.57 0.04 -0.14
C GLU A 383 -34.38 0.10 -1.11
N SER A 384 -34.33 -0.81 -2.10
CA SER A 384 -33.32 -0.72 -3.17
C SER A 384 -33.40 0.59 -3.93
N VAL A 385 -34.60 1.02 -4.31
CA VAL A 385 -34.83 2.28 -5.04
C VAL A 385 -34.60 3.50 -4.13
N ARG A 386 -35.14 3.46 -2.89
CA ARG A 386 -34.98 4.56 -1.92
C ARG A 386 -33.51 4.83 -1.65
N ASN A 387 -32.76 3.78 -1.29
CA ASN A 387 -31.39 3.91 -0.81
C ASN A 387 -30.36 4.07 -1.94
N ASN A 388 -30.57 3.50 -3.13
CA ASN A 388 -29.59 3.58 -4.21
C ASN A 388 -29.88 4.77 -5.16
N PRO A 389 -30.82 4.73 -6.13
CA PRO A 389 -30.94 5.82 -7.09
C PRO A 389 -31.53 7.11 -6.50
N LEU A 390 -32.52 7.05 -5.57
CA LEU A 390 -33.08 8.28 -5.03
C LEU A 390 -32.11 8.99 -4.08
N THR A 391 -31.35 8.26 -3.26
CA THR A 391 -30.24 8.81 -2.45
C THR A 391 -29.15 9.40 -3.34
N THR A 392 -28.71 8.68 -4.37
CA THR A 392 -27.70 9.19 -5.32
C THR A 392 -28.17 10.49 -5.98
N ARG A 393 -29.44 10.54 -6.44
CA ARG A 393 -30.01 11.75 -7.04
C ARG A 393 -30.05 12.92 -6.07
N SER A 394 -30.50 12.71 -4.85
CA SER A 394 -30.60 13.71 -3.80
C SER A 394 -29.22 14.30 -3.46
N LEU A 395 -28.28 13.44 -3.11
CA LEU A 395 -26.93 13.83 -2.72
C LEU A 395 -26.16 14.52 -3.87
N ALA A 396 -26.27 14.00 -5.11
CA ALA A 396 -25.62 14.59 -6.27
C ALA A 396 -26.16 15.99 -6.61
N ARG A 397 -27.47 16.24 -6.38
CA ARG A 397 -28.06 17.58 -6.50
C ARG A 397 -27.54 18.52 -5.43
N VAL A 398 -27.49 18.07 -4.16
CA VAL A 398 -26.90 18.86 -3.07
C VAL A 398 -25.44 19.21 -3.41
N ALA A 399 -24.64 18.24 -3.83
CA ALA A 399 -23.24 18.45 -4.20
C ALA A 399 -23.08 19.51 -5.31
N ARG A 400 -23.90 19.43 -6.36
CA ARG A 400 -23.93 20.43 -7.44
C ARG A 400 -24.29 21.83 -6.93
N ASP A 401 -25.37 21.91 -6.17
CA ASP A 401 -25.95 23.19 -5.73
C ASP A 401 -25.05 23.91 -4.73
N THR A 402 -24.21 23.17 -3.98
CA THR A 402 -23.27 23.71 -2.99
C THR A 402 -21.84 23.87 -3.51
N GLY A 403 -21.61 23.61 -4.84
CA GLY A 403 -20.34 23.89 -5.47
C GLY A 403 -19.24 22.85 -5.22
N VAL A 404 -19.59 21.60 -4.95
CA VAL A 404 -18.63 20.50 -4.89
C VAL A 404 -17.91 20.35 -6.25
N GLU A 405 -16.58 20.25 -6.21
CA GLU A 405 -15.79 20.15 -7.46
C GLU A 405 -15.86 18.75 -8.08
N ARG A 406 -15.89 17.70 -7.26
CA ARG A 406 -15.88 16.29 -7.71
C ARG A 406 -16.84 15.44 -6.91
N PHE A 407 -17.68 14.69 -7.63
CA PHE A 407 -18.58 13.69 -7.08
C PHE A 407 -18.25 12.33 -7.69
N VAL A 408 -17.75 11.39 -6.88
CA VAL A 408 -17.31 10.06 -7.31
C VAL A 408 -18.27 9.00 -6.78
N LEU A 409 -19.03 8.38 -7.67
CA LEU A 409 -19.94 7.28 -7.36
C LEU A 409 -19.20 5.94 -7.39
N ILE A 410 -19.34 5.14 -6.35
CA ILE A 410 -18.92 3.74 -6.33
C ILE A 410 -19.97 2.89 -7.02
N SER A 411 -19.61 2.21 -8.11
CA SER A 411 -20.50 1.33 -8.88
C SER A 411 -20.01 -0.13 -8.91
N THR A 412 -20.64 -0.96 -9.72
CA THR A 412 -20.45 -2.42 -9.73
C THR A 412 -20.63 -2.99 -11.14
N ASP A 413 -19.98 -4.14 -11.42
CA ASP A 413 -20.21 -4.99 -12.60
C ASP A 413 -21.69 -5.39 -12.78
N LYS A 414 -22.46 -5.48 -11.70
CA LYS A 414 -23.89 -5.84 -11.73
C LYS A 414 -24.81 -4.75 -12.29
N ALA A 415 -24.28 -3.54 -12.53
CA ALA A 415 -24.97 -2.49 -13.28
C ALA A 415 -24.94 -2.71 -14.79
N VAL A 416 -24.13 -3.65 -15.29
CA VAL A 416 -24.03 -4.02 -16.71
C VAL A 416 -25.16 -4.97 -17.08
N GLU A 417 -25.99 -4.58 -18.05
CA GLU A 417 -27.15 -5.38 -18.50
C GLU A 417 -27.90 -6.04 -17.32
N PRO A 418 -28.43 -5.21 -16.41
CA PRO A 418 -28.85 -5.66 -15.09
C PRO A 418 -30.14 -6.47 -15.14
N GLN A 419 -30.13 -7.67 -14.59
CA GLN A 419 -31.29 -8.56 -14.49
C GLN A 419 -31.93 -8.55 -13.09
N THR A 420 -31.23 -8.06 -12.08
CA THR A 420 -31.69 -8.02 -10.68
C THR A 420 -32.09 -6.60 -10.27
N VAL A 421 -33.00 -6.50 -9.29
CA VAL A 421 -33.42 -5.21 -8.69
C VAL A 421 -32.23 -4.39 -8.21
N MET A 422 -31.28 -5.06 -7.56
CA MET A 422 -30.05 -4.40 -7.10
C MET A 422 -29.22 -3.85 -8.29
N GLY A 423 -28.98 -4.65 -9.31
CA GLY A 423 -28.25 -4.26 -10.50
C GLY A 423 -28.93 -3.10 -11.23
N GLN A 424 -30.27 -3.18 -11.45
CA GLN A 424 -31.08 -2.14 -12.06
C GLN A 424 -31.02 -0.82 -11.27
N SER A 425 -31.08 -0.89 -9.95
CA SER A 425 -30.93 0.29 -9.08
C SER A 425 -29.57 0.94 -9.21
N LYS A 426 -28.51 0.16 -9.37
CA LYS A 426 -27.13 0.68 -9.55
C LYS A 426 -26.90 1.25 -10.94
N ALA A 427 -27.50 0.65 -11.98
CA ALA A 427 -27.48 1.23 -13.33
C ALA A 427 -28.13 2.64 -13.36
N LEU A 428 -29.26 2.81 -12.67
CA LEU A 428 -29.89 4.12 -12.50
C LEU A 428 -28.95 5.13 -11.80
N CYS A 429 -28.16 4.70 -10.81
CA CYS A 429 -27.18 5.56 -10.17
C CYS A 429 -26.11 6.05 -11.15
N GLU A 430 -25.59 5.18 -12.04
CA GLU A 430 -24.64 5.55 -13.08
C GLU A 430 -25.27 6.56 -14.06
N TRP A 431 -26.50 6.30 -14.51
CA TRP A 431 -27.21 7.20 -15.43
C TRP A 431 -27.48 8.58 -14.84
N ILE A 432 -27.74 8.68 -13.52
CA ILE A 432 -27.83 9.96 -12.82
C ILE A 432 -26.51 10.73 -12.90
N VAL A 433 -25.38 10.05 -12.67
CA VAL A 433 -24.04 10.65 -12.76
C VAL A 433 -23.72 11.08 -14.20
N GLU A 434 -24.00 10.23 -15.20
CA GLU A 434 -23.85 10.57 -16.62
C GLU A 434 -24.68 11.81 -16.99
N ALA A 435 -25.99 11.80 -16.66
CA ALA A 435 -26.92 12.87 -16.98
C ALA A 435 -26.56 14.22 -16.33
N LEU A 436 -26.17 14.20 -15.05
CA LEU A 436 -25.71 15.40 -14.37
C LEU A 436 -24.38 15.89 -14.94
N GLY A 437 -23.48 14.99 -15.28
CA GLY A 437 -22.17 15.31 -15.84
C GLY A 437 -22.23 15.86 -17.26
N ALA A 438 -23.24 15.51 -18.03
CA ALA A 438 -23.44 15.99 -19.41
C ALA A 438 -23.97 17.44 -19.49
N LYS A 439 -24.52 17.99 -18.41
CA LYS A 439 -25.05 19.35 -18.37
C LYS A 439 -23.91 20.38 -18.43
N LYS A 440 -23.92 21.24 -19.49
CA LYS A 440 -22.95 22.34 -19.62
C LYS A 440 -23.13 23.36 -18.49
N GLY A 441 -22.03 23.94 -18.03
CA GLY A 441 -22.04 24.96 -16.96
C GLY A 441 -22.09 24.37 -15.55
N ASN A 442 -21.98 23.06 -15.41
CA ASN A 442 -21.88 22.39 -14.11
C ASN A 442 -20.45 22.54 -13.56
N GLY A 443 -20.29 23.21 -12.43
CA GLY A 443 -18.99 23.32 -11.75
C GLY A 443 -18.49 21.97 -11.19
N THR A 444 -19.42 21.03 -10.95
CA THR A 444 -19.14 19.71 -10.38
C THR A 444 -18.81 18.68 -11.47
N LYS A 445 -17.70 17.97 -11.32
CA LYS A 445 -17.34 16.79 -12.12
C LYS A 445 -17.98 15.54 -11.54
N PHE A 446 -18.94 14.97 -12.25
CA PHE A 446 -19.61 13.73 -11.87
C PHE A 446 -18.91 12.54 -12.52
N ILE A 447 -18.50 11.55 -11.72
CA ILE A 447 -17.71 10.40 -12.14
C ILE A 447 -18.32 9.15 -11.50
N ALA A 448 -18.44 8.05 -12.24
CA ALA A 448 -18.74 6.74 -11.68
C ALA A 448 -17.55 5.80 -11.89
N VAL A 449 -17.30 4.92 -10.91
CA VAL A 449 -16.23 3.91 -10.99
C VAL A 449 -16.83 2.54 -10.76
N ARG A 450 -16.76 1.69 -11.79
CA ARG A 450 -17.30 0.34 -11.84
C ARG A 450 -16.20 -0.68 -11.60
N PHE A 451 -16.45 -1.65 -10.72
CA PHE A 451 -15.59 -2.80 -10.49
C PHE A 451 -16.39 -4.02 -10.04
N GLY A 452 -15.76 -5.18 -10.07
CA GLY A 452 -16.36 -6.45 -9.67
C GLY A 452 -16.33 -6.68 -8.15
N ASN A 453 -16.26 -7.95 -7.73
CA ASN A 453 -16.28 -8.28 -6.32
C ASN A 453 -14.97 -7.89 -5.63
N VAL A 454 -15.06 -7.48 -4.37
CA VAL A 454 -13.89 -7.25 -3.52
C VAL A 454 -13.79 -8.35 -2.46
N LEU A 455 -12.56 -8.82 -2.24
CA LEU A 455 -12.24 -9.89 -1.30
C LEU A 455 -12.51 -9.43 0.14
N GLY A 456 -13.04 -10.32 0.97
CA GLY A 456 -13.23 -10.06 2.40
C GLY A 456 -14.32 -9.03 2.75
N SER A 457 -15.09 -8.51 1.78
CA SER A 457 -16.15 -7.54 2.07
C SER A 457 -17.27 -8.16 2.91
N SER A 458 -17.89 -7.36 3.79
CA SER A 458 -18.95 -7.79 4.67
C SER A 458 -20.08 -8.48 3.91
N GLY A 459 -20.49 -9.69 4.37
CA GLY A 459 -21.54 -10.51 3.76
C GLY A 459 -21.19 -11.11 2.39
N SER A 460 -19.94 -11.05 1.94
CA SER A 460 -19.50 -11.71 0.70
C SER A 460 -19.25 -13.22 0.88
N VAL A 461 -18.90 -13.90 -0.21
CA VAL A 461 -18.70 -15.34 -0.26
C VAL A 461 -17.61 -15.84 0.71
N ILE A 462 -16.50 -15.08 0.87
CA ILE A 462 -15.38 -15.47 1.74
C ILE A 462 -15.79 -15.58 3.21
N PRO A 463 -16.40 -14.57 3.87
CA PRO A 463 -16.91 -14.71 5.23
C PRO A 463 -17.96 -15.83 5.41
N ILE A 464 -18.75 -16.11 4.36
CA ILE A 464 -19.73 -17.19 4.39
C ILE A 464 -19.00 -18.53 4.40
N PHE A 465 -18.09 -18.77 3.46
CA PHE A 465 -17.32 -20.01 3.40
C PHE A 465 -16.50 -20.24 4.67
N LYS A 466 -15.87 -19.20 5.21
CA LYS A 466 -15.11 -19.28 6.47
C LYS A 466 -15.99 -19.82 7.61
N ARG A 467 -17.17 -19.23 7.81
CA ARG A 467 -18.13 -19.70 8.84
C ARG A 467 -18.63 -21.13 8.59
N GLN A 468 -18.83 -21.52 7.33
CA GLN A 468 -19.25 -22.88 6.98
C GLN A 468 -18.13 -23.89 7.29
N ILE A 469 -16.89 -23.57 6.95
CA ILE A 469 -15.72 -24.40 7.23
C ILE A 469 -15.49 -24.53 8.74
N GLU A 470 -15.61 -23.43 9.50
CA GLU A 470 -15.49 -23.43 10.97
C GLU A 470 -16.55 -24.33 11.64
N LYS A 471 -17.75 -24.42 11.06
CA LYS A 471 -18.84 -25.30 11.54
C LYS A 471 -18.70 -26.76 11.09
N GLY A 472 -17.68 -27.12 10.30
CA GLY A 472 -17.51 -28.47 9.78
C GLY A 472 -18.21 -28.73 8.43
N GLY A 473 -18.71 -27.70 7.76
CA GLY A 473 -19.38 -27.79 6.46
C GLY A 473 -20.88 -27.96 6.54
N PRO A 474 -21.55 -28.27 5.41
CA PRO A 474 -20.99 -28.22 4.06
C PRO A 474 -20.73 -26.78 3.59
N VAL A 475 -19.81 -26.62 2.63
CA VAL A 475 -19.62 -25.35 1.92
C VAL A 475 -20.59 -25.29 0.74
N THR A 476 -21.38 -24.21 0.66
CA THR A 476 -22.42 -24.06 -0.38
C THR A 476 -21.94 -23.21 -1.52
N VAL A 477 -21.83 -23.75 -2.72
CA VAL A 477 -21.50 -23.08 -3.98
C VAL A 477 -22.75 -23.04 -4.86
N THR A 478 -23.00 -21.90 -5.51
CA THR A 478 -24.19 -21.73 -6.35
C THR A 478 -24.17 -22.67 -7.55
N ASP A 479 -23.09 -22.64 -8.33
CA ASP A 479 -22.88 -23.46 -9.53
C ASP A 479 -21.38 -23.72 -9.76
N PRO A 480 -20.98 -24.94 -10.18
CA PRO A 480 -19.57 -25.27 -10.41
C PRO A 480 -18.91 -24.46 -11.54
N LYS A 481 -19.70 -23.92 -12.48
CA LYS A 481 -19.22 -23.09 -13.59
C LYS A 481 -19.19 -21.61 -13.26
N MET A 482 -19.74 -21.20 -12.11
CA MET A 482 -19.84 -19.78 -11.72
C MET A 482 -18.48 -19.15 -11.54
N THR A 483 -18.27 -18.02 -12.21
CA THR A 483 -17.04 -17.22 -12.06
C THR A 483 -17.35 -15.81 -11.56
N ARG A 484 -16.42 -15.22 -10.86
CA ARG A 484 -16.47 -13.81 -10.43
C ARG A 484 -15.10 -13.18 -10.57
N TYR A 485 -15.10 -11.90 -10.85
CA TYR A 485 -13.90 -11.08 -10.73
C TYR A 485 -13.64 -10.73 -9.27
N PHE A 486 -12.37 -10.78 -8.86
CA PHE A 486 -11.98 -10.41 -7.50
C PHE A 486 -10.83 -9.42 -7.50
N MET A 487 -10.86 -8.50 -6.55
CA MET A 487 -9.83 -7.52 -6.25
C MET A 487 -9.75 -7.33 -4.74
N THR A 488 -8.61 -6.93 -4.19
CA THR A 488 -8.54 -6.56 -2.77
C THR A 488 -9.21 -5.21 -2.54
N ILE A 489 -9.75 -4.99 -1.34
CA ILE A 489 -10.39 -3.71 -0.99
C ILE A 489 -9.40 -2.55 -1.10
N PRO A 490 -8.15 -2.63 -0.58
CA PRO A 490 -7.17 -1.56 -0.74
C PRO A 490 -6.83 -1.24 -2.21
N GLU A 491 -6.71 -2.26 -3.08
CA GLU A 491 -6.46 -2.08 -4.51
C GLU A 491 -7.62 -1.35 -5.18
N ALA A 492 -8.87 -1.80 -4.93
CA ALA A 492 -10.06 -1.19 -5.51
C ALA A 492 -10.17 0.29 -5.11
N VAL A 493 -9.99 0.60 -3.83
CA VAL A 493 -10.06 1.96 -3.32
C VAL A 493 -8.95 2.84 -3.88
N SER A 494 -7.72 2.35 -3.97
CA SER A 494 -6.60 3.08 -4.58
C SER A 494 -6.91 3.47 -6.03
N LEU A 495 -7.46 2.54 -6.81
CA LEU A 495 -7.85 2.81 -8.20
C LEU A 495 -9.06 3.74 -8.31
N VAL A 496 -10.04 3.65 -7.39
CA VAL A 496 -11.17 4.57 -7.30
C VAL A 496 -10.70 5.99 -7.05
N VAL A 497 -9.81 6.17 -6.10
CA VAL A 497 -9.23 7.49 -5.77
C VAL A 497 -8.47 8.04 -6.98
N GLN A 498 -7.69 7.24 -7.69
CA GLN A 498 -7.03 7.66 -8.92
C GLN A 498 -8.00 8.03 -10.04
N ALA A 499 -9.04 7.22 -10.26
CA ALA A 499 -10.08 7.51 -11.26
C ALA A 499 -10.81 8.83 -10.98
N GLY A 500 -11.09 9.12 -9.70
CA GLY A 500 -11.68 10.39 -9.25
C GLY A 500 -10.81 11.61 -9.61
N GLY A 501 -9.48 11.48 -9.57
CA GLY A 501 -8.55 12.54 -9.98
C GLY A 501 -8.46 12.75 -11.49
N MET A 502 -8.67 11.70 -12.29
CA MET A 502 -8.43 11.71 -13.75
C MET A 502 -9.65 12.12 -14.58
N GLY A 503 -10.86 11.96 -14.05
CA GLY A 503 -12.08 12.01 -14.84
C GLY A 503 -12.50 13.40 -15.29
N ALA A 504 -13.06 13.48 -16.52
CA ALA A 504 -13.95 14.54 -16.92
C ALA A 504 -15.39 14.23 -16.48
N SER A 505 -16.24 15.25 -16.45
CA SER A 505 -17.63 15.09 -15.98
C SER A 505 -18.45 14.17 -16.89
N GLY A 506 -19.31 13.34 -16.29
CA GLY A 506 -20.18 12.39 -16.99
C GLY A 506 -19.48 11.10 -17.44
N GLN A 507 -18.27 10.80 -16.94
CA GLN A 507 -17.54 9.60 -17.31
C GLN A 507 -17.76 8.44 -16.34
N VAL A 508 -17.90 7.25 -16.92
CA VAL A 508 -17.85 5.98 -16.20
C VAL A 508 -16.49 5.34 -16.43
N PHE A 509 -15.78 5.02 -15.37
CA PHE A 509 -14.55 4.25 -15.42
C PHE A 509 -14.81 2.81 -14.99
N VAL A 510 -14.05 1.89 -15.57
CA VAL A 510 -14.02 0.49 -15.16
C VAL A 510 -12.60 0.10 -14.75
N LEU A 511 -12.49 -0.56 -13.61
CA LEU A 511 -11.22 -1.08 -13.13
C LEU A 511 -10.89 -2.39 -13.82
N ASP A 512 -9.61 -2.58 -14.16
CA ASP A 512 -9.13 -3.85 -14.69
C ASP A 512 -9.15 -4.91 -13.58
N MET A 513 -10.11 -5.81 -13.65
CA MET A 513 -10.32 -6.88 -12.67
C MET A 513 -9.45 -8.13 -12.93
N GLY A 514 -8.67 -8.21 -14.02
CA GLY A 514 -7.88 -9.34 -14.46
C GLY A 514 -8.71 -10.54 -14.88
N LYS A 515 -8.25 -11.75 -14.51
CA LYS A 515 -8.95 -12.99 -14.88
C LYS A 515 -10.05 -13.32 -13.87
N PRO A 516 -11.20 -13.81 -14.34
CA PRO A 516 -12.26 -14.28 -13.46
C PRO A 516 -11.82 -15.57 -12.73
N VAL A 517 -12.29 -15.74 -11.50
CA VAL A 517 -12.00 -16.90 -10.63
C VAL A 517 -13.25 -17.75 -10.48
N LYS A 518 -13.12 -19.07 -10.61
CA LYS A 518 -14.23 -20.00 -10.33
C LYS A 518 -14.52 -20.03 -8.83
N ILE A 519 -15.78 -19.91 -8.46
CA ILE A 519 -16.19 -19.93 -7.05
C ILE A 519 -15.90 -21.28 -6.39
N ILE A 520 -15.99 -22.37 -7.15
CA ILE A 520 -15.62 -23.71 -6.66
C ILE A 520 -14.13 -23.81 -6.29
N ASP A 521 -13.23 -23.17 -7.07
CA ASP A 521 -11.81 -23.20 -6.78
C ASP A 521 -11.46 -22.32 -5.57
N LEU A 522 -12.19 -21.20 -5.40
CA LEU A 522 -12.14 -20.40 -4.18
C LEU A 522 -12.53 -21.23 -2.95
N ALA A 523 -13.63 -21.96 -3.01
CA ALA A 523 -14.10 -22.84 -1.94
C ALA A 523 -13.06 -23.91 -1.58
N ARG A 524 -12.52 -24.61 -2.58
CA ARG A 524 -11.47 -25.61 -2.40
C ARG A 524 -10.21 -25.04 -1.73
N ASN A 525 -9.77 -23.87 -2.20
CA ASN A 525 -8.58 -23.20 -1.63
C ASN A 525 -8.82 -22.81 -0.16
N MET A 526 -10.00 -22.29 0.17
CA MET A 526 -10.33 -21.93 1.56
C MET A 526 -10.39 -23.14 2.49
N ILE A 527 -10.95 -24.26 2.04
CA ILE A 527 -10.97 -25.52 2.80
C ILE A 527 -9.53 -25.99 3.04
N ARG A 528 -8.69 -25.97 2.00
CA ARG A 528 -7.27 -26.36 2.12
C ARG A 528 -6.47 -25.45 3.05
N LEU A 529 -6.68 -24.14 2.98
CA LEU A 529 -6.02 -23.16 3.87
C LEU A 529 -6.40 -23.35 5.34
N SER A 530 -7.57 -23.94 5.62
CA SER A 530 -7.99 -24.31 6.98
C SER A 530 -7.48 -25.69 7.43
N GLY A 531 -6.57 -26.32 6.69
CA GLY A 531 -5.97 -27.61 7.03
C GLY A 531 -6.86 -28.82 6.75
N LYS A 532 -7.94 -28.64 5.98
CA LYS A 532 -8.95 -29.69 5.69
C LYS A 532 -8.93 -30.06 4.20
N GLU A 533 -9.41 -31.26 3.84
CA GLU A 533 -9.52 -31.73 2.46
C GLU A 533 -10.94 -31.58 1.91
N PRO A 534 -11.11 -30.94 0.73
CA PRO A 534 -12.40 -30.84 0.06
C PRO A 534 -12.94 -32.22 -0.32
N GLY A 535 -14.20 -32.49 0.00
CA GLY A 535 -14.87 -33.74 -0.28
C GLY A 535 -14.62 -34.87 0.72
N ARG A 536 -13.53 -34.83 1.49
CA ARG A 536 -13.23 -35.77 2.57
C ARG A 536 -13.63 -35.22 3.95
N ASP A 537 -13.09 -34.05 4.29
CA ASP A 537 -13.30 -33.44 5.60
C ASP A 537 -14.42 -32.38 5.56
N ILE A 538 -14.58 -31.70 4.42
CA ILE A 538 -15.62 -30.71 4.17
C ILE A 538 -16.28 -30.99 2.82
N GLU A 539 -17.55 -31.25 2.82
CA GLU A 539 -18.35 -31.43 1.60
C GLU A 539 -18.64 -30.09 0.92
N ILE A 540 -18.67 -30.08 -0.43
CA ILE A 540 -19.11 -28.94 -1.22
C ILE A 540 -20.43 -29.28 -1.88
N VAL A 541 -21.50 -28.56 -1.54
CA VAL A 541 -22.84 -28.74 -2.08
C VAL A 541 -23.24 -27.61 -3.00
N TYR A 542 -24.08 -27.91 -4.00
CA TYR A 542 -24.56 -26.93 -4.97
C TYR A 542 -25.98 -26.51 -4.67
N SER A 543 -26.18 -25.18 -4.51
CA SER A 543 -27.51 -24.62 -4.18
C SER A 543 -28.38 -24.29 -5.39
N GLY A 544 -27.82 -24.31 -6.60
CA GLY A 544 -28.49 -23.85 -7.82
C GLY A 544 -28.42 -22.34 -8.01
N VAL A 545 -28.55 -21.89 -9.26
CA VAL A 545 -28.48 -20.46 -9.64
C VAL A 545 -29.82 -19.79 -9.28
N ARG A 546 -29.75 -18.63 -8.63
CA ARG A 546 -30.93 -17.84 -8.28
C ARG A 546 -31.47 -17.09 -9.50
N PRO A 547 -32.81 -16.82 -9.55
CA PRO A 547 -33.37 -16.00 -10.62
C PRO A 547 -32.63 -14.64 -10.76
N GLY A 548 -32.23 -14.30 -11.98
CA GLY A 548 -31.52 -13.07 -12.30
C GLY A 548 -30.01 -13.05 -11.94
N GLU A 549 -29.50 -14.11 -11.31
CA GLU A 549 -28.06 -14.23 -11.03
C GLU A 549 -27.31 -14.74 -12.26
N LYS A 550 -26.28 -14.00 -12.73
CA LYS A 550 -25.46 -14.39 -13.88
C LYS A 550 -24.42 -15.44 -13.47
N LEU A 551 -24.18 -16.45 -14.33
CA LEU A 551 -23.05 -17.38 -14.14
C LEU A 551 -21.69 -16.66 -14.26
N HIS A 552 -21.61 -15.74 -15.22
CA HIS A 552 -20.43 -14.93 -15.48
C HIS A 552 -20.81 -13.46 -15.47
N GLU A 553 -20.10 -12.64 -14.72
CA GLU A 553 -20.30 -11.18 -14.70
C GLU A 553 -19.47 -10.53 -15.79
N GLU A 554 -19.98 -9.43 -16.34
CA GLU A 554 -19.32 -8.62 -17.35
C GLU A 554 -18.99 -7.25 -16.81
N LEU A 555 -17.86 -6.70 -17.23
CA LEU A 555 -17.40 -5.37 -16.77
C LEU A 555 -17.96 -4.22 -17.62
N TRP A 556 -18.40 -4.50 -18.85
CA TRP A 556 -19.03 -3.57 -19.77
C TRP A 556 -20.00 -4.30 -20.70
N GLY A 557 -21.03 -3.61 -21.17
CA GLY A 557 -22.04 -4.12 -22.08
C GLY A 557 -21.66 -3.96 -23.56
N GLU A 558 -22.43 -4.59 -24.45
CA GLU A 558 -22.19 -4.52 -25.92
C GLU A 558 -22.27 -3.10 -26.48
N HIS A 559 -23.06 -2.22 -25.88
CA HIS A 559 -23.24 -0.83 -26.32
C HIS A 559 -22.23 0.16 -25.74
N GLU A 560 -21.29 -0.32 -24.94
CA GLU A 560 -20.26 0.48 -24.29
C GLU A 560 -18.92 0.35 -25.02
N THR A 561 -18.32 1.48 -25.39
CA THR A 561 -16.99 1.50 -26.00
C THR A 561 -15.93 1.70 -24.92
N VAL A 562 -14.97 0.78 -24.84
CA VAL A 562 -13.88 0.81 -23.88
C VAL A 562 -12.66 1.51 -24.47
N SER A 563 -12.12 2.49 -23.76
CA SER A 563 -10.91 3.22 -24.14
C SER A 563 -9.86 3.18 -23.03
N PRO A 564 -8.56 3.11 -23.37
CA PRO A 564 -7.49 3.20 -22.37
C PRO A 564 -7.46 4.59 -21.72
N THR A 565 -6.91 4.66 -20.52
CA THR A 565 -6.59 5.92 -19.83
C THR A 565 -5.08 6.06 -19.64
N LYS A 566 -4.64 7.13 -18.98
CA LYS A 566 -3.23 7.28 -18.58
C LYS A 566 -2.78 6.24 -17.55
N HIS A 567 -3.73 5.60 -16.87
CA HIS A 567 -3.44 4.54 -15.90
C HIS A 567 -3.73 3.16 -16.50
N PRO A 568 -2.78 2.20 -16.50
CA PRO A 568 -2.91 0.92 -17.21
C PRO A 568 -4.06 0.05 -16.68
N LYS A 569 -4.46 0.20 -15.42
CA LYS A 569 -5.53 -0.57 -14.77
C LYS A 569 -6.87 0.17 -14.68
N ILE A 570 -7.01 1.33 -15.29
CA ILE A 570 -8.27 2.09 -15.35
C ILE A 570 -8.63 2.31 -16.81
N ARG A 571 -9.81 1.88 -17.21
CA ARG A 571 -10.37 2.08 -18.55
C ARG A 571 -11.54 3.05 -18.48
N ARG A 572 -11.76 3.80 -19.55
CA ARG A 572 -12.90 4.71 -19.68
C ARG A 572 -13.96 4.08 -20.55
N LEU A 573 -15.19 4.12 -20.09
CA LEU A 573 -16.36 3.74 -20.87
C LEU A 573 -16.94 4.97 -21.58
N THR A 574 -17.40 4.77 -22.81
CA THR A 574 -18.10 5.77 -23.59
C THR A 574 -19.35 5.12 -24.19
N CYS A 575 -20.49 5.74 -23.95
CA CYS A 575 -21.77 5.35 -24.54
C CYS A 575 -22.51 6.59 -25.03
N ALA A 576 -23.64 6.39 -25.73
CA ALA A 576 -24.54 7.48 -26.08
C ALA A 576 -25.11 8.11 -24.80
N ALA A 577 -25.27 9.42 -24.78
CA ALA A 577 -25.77 10.15 -23.60
C ALA A 577 -27.20 9.71 -23.27
N ILE A 578 -27.49 9.63 -21.97
CA ILE A 578 -28.85 9.37 -21.47
C ILE A 578 -29.75 10.60 -21.72
N ASP A 579 -31.00 10.37 -22.16
CA ASP A 579 -32.01 11.42 -22.19
C ASP A 579 -32.38 11.82 -20.75
N THR A 580 -31.99 13.04 -20.38
CA THR A 580 -32.17 13.56 -19.01
C THR A 580 -33.63 13.77 -18.65
N LYS A 581 -34.51 14.12 -19.61
CA LYS A 581 -35.96 14.30 -19.36
C LYS A 581 -36.63 12.96 -19.09
N TRP A 582 -36.31 11.96 -19.89
CA TRP A 582 -36.76 10.61 -19.67
C TRP A 582 -36.31 10.06 -18.32
N LEU A 583 -35.01 10.19 -17.95
CA LEU A 583 -34.49 9.74 -16.68
C LEU A 583 -35.16 10.44 -15.49
N ASP A 584 -35.35 11.76 -15.55
CA ASP A 584 -36.03 12.51 -14.49
C ASP A 584 -37.49 12.06 -14.31
N ALA A 585 -38.22 11.75 -15.43
CA ALA A 585 -39.57 11.22 -15.38
C ALA A 585 -39.60 9.80 -14.76
N GLU A 586 -38.65 8.92 -15.13
CA GLU A 586 -38.55 7.58 -14.57
C GLU A 586 -38.27 7.60 -13.07
N LEU A 587 -37.33 8.42 -12.62
CA LEU A 587 -36.99 8.59 -11.20
C LEU A 587 -38.15 9.20 -10.39
N ALA A 588 -38.91 10.13 -10.97
CA ALA A 588 -40.10 10.68 -10.32
C ALA A 588 -41.23 9.64 -10.19
N ALA A 589 -41.42 8.82 -11.21
CA ALA A 589 -42.40 7.74 -11.15
C ALA A 589 -42.01 6.63 -10.15
N LEU A 590 -40.72 6.26 -10.08
CA LEU A 590 -40.20 5.33 -9.08
C LEU A 590 -40.38 5.90 -7.65
N ALA A 591 -40.12 7.18 -7.45
CA ALA A 591 -40.32 7.86 -6.16
C ALA A 591 -41.80 7.74 -5.68
N LYS A 592 -42.76 8.03 -6.58
CA LYS A 592 -44.18 7.88 -6.27
C LYS A 592 -44.57 6.45 -5.89
N LEU A 593 -44.01 5.46 -6.60
CA LEU A 593 -44.27 4.04 -6.27
C LEU A 593 -43.67 3.66 -4.91
N VAL A 594 -42.51 4.19 -4.56
CA VAL A 594 -41.86 3.98 -3.24
C VAL A 594 -42.69 4.64 -2.13
N GLU A 595 -43.17 5.85 -2.33
CA GLU A 595 -44.03 6.58 -1.38
C GLU A 595 -45.39 5.84 -1.19
N ALA A 596 -45.94 5.27 -2.26
CA ALA A 596 -47.17 4.50 -2.22
C ALA A 596 -47.01 3.07 -1.65
N GLY A 597 -45.78 2.64 -1.31
CA GLY A 597 -45.50 1.28 -0.85
C GLY A 597 -45.70 0.18 -1.88
N ASN A 598 -45.75 0.52 -3.18
CA ASN A 598 -46.08 -0.44 -4.27
C ASN A 598 -44.79 -1.16 -4.77
N ALA A 599 -44.46 -2.29 -4.12
CA ALA A 599 -43.30 -3.11 -4.42
C ALA A 599 -43.34 -3.70 -5.83
N ASP A 600 -44.47 -4.29 -6.21
CA ASP A 600 -44.64 -4.91 -7.54
C ASP A 600 -44.54 -3.88 -8.67
N GLY A 601 -45.13 -2.71 -8.43
CA GLY A 601 -45.00 -1.58 -9.35
C GLY A 601 -43.54 -1.13 -9.55
N VAL A 602 -42.75 -1.13 -8.49
CA VAL A 602 -41.31 -0.81 -8.55
C VAL A 602 -40.56 -1.87 -9.35
N VAL A 603 -40.72 -3.16 -9.08
CA VAL A 603 -40.05 -4.25 -9.81
C VAL A 603 -40.38 -4.20 -11.30
N LYS A 604 -41.68 -4.10 -11.64
CA LYS A 604 -42.14 -4.02 -13.02
C LYS A 604 -41.56 -2.79 -13.75
N ARG A 605 -41.50 -1.66 -13.07
CA ARG A 605 -40.95 -0.41 -13.66
C ARG A 605 -39.45 -0.48 -13.84
N LEU A 606 -38.69 -0.96 -12.84
CA LEU A 606 -37.24 -1.15 -12.93
C LEU A 606 -36.88 -2.06 -14.11
N GLY A 607 -37.56 -3.20 -14.28
CA GLY A 607 -37.35 -4.10 -15.41
C GLY A 607 -37.57 -3.42 -16.77
N LYS A 608 -38.65 -2.63 -16.92
CA LYS A 608 -38.90 -1.85 -18.14
C LYS A 608 -37.84 -0.77 -18.37
N THR A 609 -37.47 -0.04 -17.33
CA THR A 609 -36.47 1.03 -17.38
C THR A 609 -35.10 0.50 -17.78
N ALA A 610 -34.69 -0.65 -17.22
CA ALA A 610 -33.41 -1.27 -17.53
C ALA A 610 -33.31 -1.75 -18.98
N LEU A 611 -34.39 -2.30 -19.54
CA LEU A 611 -34.47 -2.76 -20.93
C LEU A 611 -34.66 -1.62 -21.94
N GLY A 612 -35.28 -0.51 -21.51
CA GLY A 612 -35.71 0.61 -22.38
C GLY A 612 -34.92 1.89 -22.15
N ALA A 613 -33.68 1.83 -21.68
CA ALA A 613 -32.87 3.04 -21.47
C ALA A 613 -32.78 3.88 -22.75
N GLN A 614 -33.41 5.05 -22.72
CA GLN A 614 -33.39 5.98 -23.88
C GLN A 614 -32.05 6.71 -23.88
N ARG A 615 -31.19 6.33 -24.83
CA ARG A 615 -29.95 7.02 -25.13
C ARG A 615 -30.13 7.88 -26.38
N LEU A 616 -29.62 9.09 -26.31
CA LEU A 616 -29.64 10.02 -27.45
C LEU A 616 -28.74 9.46 -28.55
N GLU A 617 -29.33 9.11 -29.72
CA GLU A 617 -28.52 8.73 -30.88
C GLU A 617 -27.57 9.88 -31.24
N LYS A 618 -26.29 9.58 -31.42
CA LYS A 618 -25.36 10.53 -32.04
C LYS A 618 -25.84 10.79 -33.45
N LYS A 619 -26.36 11.99 -33.74
CA LYS A 619 -26.53 12.43 -35.14
C LYS A 619 -25.22 12.17 -35.87
N LYS A 620 -25.21 11.21 -36.79
CA LYS A 620 -24.12 10.99 -37.74
C LYS A 620 -23.91 12.31 -38.46
N SER A 621 -22.85 13.05 -38.14
CA SER A 621 -22.37 14.12 -38.99
C SER A 621 -21.98 13.46 -40.31
N ALA A 622 -22.79 13.70 -41.35
CA ALA A 622 -22.46 13.30 -42.69
C ALA A 622 -21.21 14.09 -43.14
N THR A 623 -20.06 13.47 -43.06
CA THR A 623 -18.85 13.92 -43.75
C THR A 623 -18.51 12.85 -44.79
N PRO A 624 -18.33 13.20 -46.08
CA PRO A 624 -18.13 12.20 -47.13
C PRO A 624 -16.79 11.45 -46.91
N ALA A 625 -16.84 10.16 -47.12
CA ALA A 625 -15.69 9.25 -47.01
C ALA A 625 -14.61 9.60 -48.03
N HIS A 626 -13.44 10.02 -47.57
CA HIS A 626 -12.22 9.86 -48.31
C HIS A 626 -11.63 8.48 -47.93
N ARG A 627 -11.63 7.56 -48.90
CA ARG A 627 -10.97 6.27 -48.81
C ARG A 627 -9.45 6.48 -48.70
N SER A 628 -8.85 6.05 -47.60
CA SER A 628 -7.46 5.65 -47.59
C SER A 628 -7.31 4.55 -46.53
N GLY A 629 -6.71 3.43 -46.95
CA GLY A 629 -6.59 2.21 -46.18
C GLY A 629 -5.60 2.37 -45.01
N GLY A 630 -5.84 1.64 -43.94
CA GLY A 630 -4.91 1.57 -42.83
C GLY A 630 -5.45 0.82 -41.65
N LYS A 631 -5.06 -0.39 -41.53
CA LYS A 631 -4.90 -1.27 -40.36
C LYS A 631 -5.97 -1.24 -39.26
N THR A 632 -6.76 -2.29 -39.24
CA THR A 632 -7.69 -2.70 -38.19
C THR A 632 -6.95 -2.89 -36.87
N GLY A 633 -7.15 -1.95 -35.94
CA GLY A 633 -6.81 -2.14 -34.54
C GLY A 633 -7.78 -3.14 -33.92
N THR A 634 -7.26 -4.25 -33.46
CA THR A 634 -8.00 -5.30 -32.74
C THR A 634 -8.61 -4.72 -31.47
N VAL A 635 -9.94 -4.74 -31.39
CA VAL A 635 -10.70 -4.48 -30.18
C VAL A 635 -10.30 -5.56 -29.14
N PRO A 636 -9.89 -5.21 -27.91
CA PRO A 636 -9.58 -6.21 -26.89
C PRO A 636 -10.87 -6.95 -26.53
N LYS A 637 -10.91 -8.26 -26.84
CA LYS A 637 -12.00 -9.13 -26.34
C LYS A 637 -11.92 -9.24 -24.83
N GLN A 638 -13.06 -9.22 -24.17
CA GLN A 638 -13.16 -9.58 -22.76
C GLN A 638 -12.51 -10.96 -22.56
N PRO A 639 -11.75 -11.19 -21.50
CA PRO A 639 -11.31 -12.54 -21.18
C PRO A 639 -12.55 -13.37 -20.85
N ARG A 640 -12.96 -14.23 -21.79
CA ARG A 640 -14.01 -15.24 -21.53
C ARG A 640 -13.43 -16.29 -20.58
N ALA A 641 -14.26 -16.70 -19.63
CA ALA A 641 -13.93 -17.72 -18.62
C ALA A 641 -13.66 -19.09 -19.25
#